data_42b6158f8243611acf9d788dc9414bf1
#
_entry.id   42b6158f8243611acf9d788dc9414bf1
#
_cell.length_a   1.000
_cell.length_b   1.000
_cell.length_c   1.000
_cell.angle_alpha   90.00
_cell.angle_beta   90.00
_cell.angle_gamma   90.00
#
_symmetry.space_group_name_H-M   'P 1'
#
loop_
_entity.id
_entity.type
_entity.pdbx_description
1 polymer ?
#
loop_
_entity_poly.entity_id
_entity_poly.type
_entity_poly.pdbx_seq_one_letter_code
_entity_poly.pdbx_strand_id
1 'polypeptide(L)'
;MQGALQAASKDSINPDIKEMALNKVMVIGSFLILLAGCAKPPENPNILDDQTTAAGDQGASYGGDCAGMTGTAPVIDAEDRDQWGAAGLDLEAMDRRFEAGDDFFCFVNGAWYVNFSMPEDKTRYGSFTLLADKSEARVKKIIEELAIRAPDPDTLEGKVAAFYSAYLDSDGIDKRGLAPAQSYLQQIQQIKNRTDLAEAFGTLGFASPLGGWVDIDSKDTENYIFYITQSGLGLPDRDIYLSDDGENKATRAGYLKYLTVLLAAADYAEPAVVAARVLALETDIARAHWDRAVGRNRNLTYNKITLDKLLELGEGFPIEPMLQKLQLAEQAEFVVRELNPNSAKIAELGLDEDQVEKISGGGVSGILSLMVSADLADWQAYLTAHFLSDHAAVLPKAIDHASFEFYAKQLRGQEQQRPRWKRAVSAVESSLGEAVGSIYAARYFPPENKRAMDALVKNLRLAMADNLDELAWMSDATKVAARDKLKKFTPKIGYAEKFATYESLTVGSHAFENTMAANRWAYDDMIGQLGQPIDRTEWFMLPQTVNAYYSPNRNEIVFPAAILQPPFFNIAADPAINYGAIGAVIGHELGHGFDDQGSKSDGDGVLRNWWSDADRQAFEDKTDALVWQYDAFCPLDGGDTCINGRLGLGENSGDLGGLSMALKAYKMSLDGNGDGRISADEQAPVIGGYTGEQRFFMAWAQAWRSKYREQALRQQLIRGPHSPPYYRVNGVVRNFDEWYEAFDVDAESALYLPPSERIRIW
;
A
#
# COMPACT_ATOMS: atom_id res chain seq x y z
N MET A 1 5.13 -53.09 -4.51
CA MET A 1 3.75 -53.47 -4.16
C MET A 1 2.79 -52.63 -5.00
N GLN A 2 2.60 -53.09 -6.21
CA GLN A 2 1.53 -52.63 -7.10
C GLN A 2 0.34 -53.53 -6.82
N GLY A 3 -0.82 -52.95 -6.48
CA GLY A 3 -2.03 -53.75 -6.32
C GLY A 3 -2.97 -53.26 -5.22
N ALA A 4 -3.49 -52.05 -5.34
CA ALA A 4 -4.72 -51.60 -4.62
C ALA A 4 -5.26 -50.28 -5.19
N LEU A 5 -5.41 -50.22 -6.52
CA LEU A 5 -6.08 -49.07 -7.20
C LEU A 5 -6.90 -49.61 -8.36
N GLN A 6 -7.93 -50.41 -8.03
CA GLN A 6 -9.01 -50.74 -8.96
C GLN A 6 -10.11 -51.44 -8.15
N ALA A 7 -11.04 -50.66 -7.63
CA ALA A 7 -12.44 -51.00 -7.38
C ALA A 7 -13.12 -49.98 -6.49
N ALA A 8 -13.67 -48.91 -7.07
CA ALA A 8 -14.86 -48.21 -6.61
C ALA A 8 -15.27 -47.21 -7.69
N SER A 9 -15.91 -47.70 -8.73
CA SER A 9 -16.67 -46.86 -9.66
C SER A 9 -18.14 -47.20 -9.47
N LYS A 10 -18.95 -46.11 -9.45
CA LYS A 10 -20.43 -46.04 -9.53
C LYS A 10 -21.17 -46.36 -8.24
N ASP A 11 -21.73 -45.35 -7.61
CA ASP A 11 -23.13 -44.94 -7.67
C ASP A 11 -23.45 -43.89 -6.61
N SER A 12 -24.33 -42.97 -7.01
CA SER A 12 -25.08 -42.04 -6.15
C SER A 12 -24.28 -40.92 -5.43
N ILE A 13 -23.98 -39.85 -6.14
CA ILE A 13 -23.82 -38.51 -5.56
C ILE A 13 -25.01 -37.67 -5.99
N ASN A 14 -25.73 -37.18 -4.97
CA ASN A 14 -26.88 -36.30 -5.04
C ASN A 14 -26.62 -35.04 -5.86
N PRO A 15 -27.53 -34.59 -6.76
CA PRO A 15 -27.34 -33.42 -7.62
C PRO A 15 -27.18 -32.07 -6.88
N ASP A 16 -27.56 -31.99 -5.61
CA ASP A 16 -27.61 -30.75 -4.84
C ASP A 16 -26.22 -30.26 -4.29
N ILE A 17 -25.15 -30.99 -4.57
CA ILE A 17 -23.79 -30.60 -4.10
C ILE A 17 -22.96 -29.94 -5.22
N LYS A 18 -23.47 -29.85 -6.44
CA LYS A 18 -22.73 -29.23 -7.56
C LYS A 18 -22.90 -27.72 -7.69
N GLU A 19 -23.78 -27.10 -6.93
CA GLU A 19 -24.01 -25.65 -6.97
C GLU A 19 -23.23 -24.83 -5.91
N MET A 20 -22.53 -25.47 -4.99
CA MET A 20 -21.84 -24.80 -3.88
C MET A 20 -20.32 -24.63 -4.05
N ALA A 21 -19.77 -24.79 -5.24
CA ALA A 21 -18.32 -24.75 -5.46
C ALA A 21 -17.85 -23.71 -6.47
N LEU A 22 -18.60 -22.65 -6.69
CA LEU A 22 -18.17 -21.52 -7.50
C LEU A 22 -18.44 -20.24 -6.71
N ASN A 23 -17.44 -19.61 -6.24
CA ASN A 23 -17.28 -18.18 -6.07
C ASN A 23 -16.14 -17.89 -5.11
N LYS A 24 -15.09 -17.33 -5.59
CA LYS A 24 -14.17 -16.45 -4.87
C LYS A 24 -13.06 -15.89 -5.71
N VAL A 25 -12.85 -14.65 -5.48
CA VAL A 25 -11.67 -13.78 -5.63
C VAL A 25 -11.98 -12.58 -6.55
N MET A 26 -11.81 -11.39 -6.22
CA MET A 26 -10.84 -10.53 -5.62
C MET A 26 -11.14 -9.06 -5.87
N VAL A 27 -11.06 -8.25 -4.87
CA VAL A 27 -10.98 -6.78 -4.98
C VAL A 27 -9.55 -6.35 -4.69
N ILE A 28 -8.72 -6.22 -5.69
CA ILE A 28 -7.38 -5.59 -5.57
C ILE A 28 -7.17 -4.45 -6.59
N GLY A 29 -8.17 -4.11 -7.39
CA GLY A 29 -8.03 -3.02 -8.38
C GLY A 29 -7.85 -1.62 -7.77
N SER A 30 -8.43 -1.34 -6.61
CA SER A 30 -8.43 0.01 -6.04
C SER A 30 -7.45 0.25 -4.89
N PHE A 31 -6.98 -0.78 -4.19
CA PHE A 31 -6.03 -0.60 -3.08
C PHE A 31 -4.56 -0.57 -3.52
N LEU A 32 -4.21 -1.19 -4.64
CA LEU A 32 -2.84 -1.16 -5.19
C LEU A 32 -2.49 0.15 -5.92
N ILE A 33 -3.47 0.96 -6.31
CA ILE A 33 -3.23 2.29 -6.90
C ILE A 33 -2.80 3.31 -5.85
N LEU A 34 -3.08 3.07 -4.55
CA LEU A 34 -2.71 3.96 -3.45
C LEU A 34 -1.26 3.83 -2.96
N LEU A 35 -0.48 2.87 -3.44
CA LEU A 35 0.92 2.69 -3.05
C LEU A 35 1.95 3.17 -4.08
N ALA A 36 1.50 3.74 -5.17
CA ALA A 36 2.40 4.23 -6.19
C ALA A 36 2.06 5.65 -6.58
N GLY A 37 2.70 6.58 -5.99
CA GLY A 37 2.70 7.78 -6.65
C GLY A 37 3.06 9.03 -5.99
N CYS A 38 3.65 9.83 -6.48
CA CYS A 38 3.61 11.11 -7.12
C CYS A 38 4.64 12.08 -6.70
N ALA A 39 4.87 12.98 -7.24
CA ALA A 39 4.97 14.17 -7.84
C ALA A 39 6.12 15.09 -7.68
N LYS A 40 6.15 16.26 -7.96
CA LYS A 40 7.20 17.08 -8.25
C LYS A 40 7.11 18.61 -8.24
N PRO A 41 8.06 19.47 -8.22
CA PRO A 41 7.88 20.90 -8.32
C PRO A 41 8.55 21.68 -9.44
N PRO A 42 8.40 23.02 -9.50
CA PRO A 42 8.82 23.84 -10.61
C PRO A 42 9.95 24.81 -10.35
N GLU A 43 10.45 25.40 -11.39
CA GLU A 43 11.44 26.44 -11.38
C GLU A 43 10.90 27.79 -11.87
N ASN A 44 11.54 28.85 -11.38
CA ASN A 44 11.27 30.23 -11.71
C ASN A 44 12.26 30.74 -12.77
N PRO A 45 11.85 31.48 -13.80
CA PRO A 45 12.77 32.02 -14.79
C PRO A 45 13.17 33.46 -14.43
N ASN A 46 14.43 33.67 -14.21
CA ASN A 46 15.25 34.82 -14.63
C ASN A 46 16.54 34.87 -13.86
N ILE A 47 17.64 34.70 -14.58
CA ILE A 47 18.82 35.57 -14.63
C ILE A 47 19.83 34.94 -15.60
N LEU A 48 20.47 35.84 -16.34
CA LEU A 48 21.33 35.62 -17.48
C LEU A 48 22.65 34.90 -17.22
N ASP A 49 23.05 34.13 -18.24
CA ASP A 49 24.39 33.80 -18.71
C ASP A 49 25.60 33.86 -17.76
N ASP A 50 26.21 32.71 -17.50
CA ASP A 50 27.64 32.58 -17.89
C ASP A 50 28.05 31.12 -18.10
N GLN A 51 28.92 30.88 -19.08
CA GLN A 51 29.35 29.56 -19.50
C GLN A 51 30.40 29.00 -18.55
N THR A 52 30.16 27.80 -17.99
CA THR A 52 31.25 26.88 -17.63
C THR A 52 30.76 25.42 -17.64
N THR A 53 31.36 24.64 -18.52
CA THR A 53 31.62 23.19 -18.54
C THR A 53 30.69 22.22 -17.83
N ALA A 54 30.10 21.37 -18.61
CA ALA A 54 29.32 20.19 -18.24
C ALA A 54 30.05 19.28 -17.23
N ALA A 55 29.58 19.31 -15.97
CA ALA A 55 29.70 18.20 -15.02
C ALA A 55 28.32 17.60 -14.89
N GLY A 56 28.20 16.28 -15.03
CA GLY A 56 26.92 15.60 -15.02
C GLY A 56 26.11 15.89 -13.76
N ASP A 57 24.86 16.23 -13.96
CA ASP A 57 23.86 16.50 -12.93
C ASP A 57 23.60 15.20 -12.13
N GLN A 58 24.29 15.03 -11.03
CA GLN A 58 23.95 14.04 -10.01
C GLN A 58 22.85 14.68 -9.16
N GLY A 59 21.60 14.43 -9.52
CA GLY A 59 20.45 14.89 -8.77
C GLY A 59 20.61 14.65 -7.26
N ALA A 60 20.45 15.72 -6.48
CA ALA A 60 20.60 15.69 -5.03
C ALA A 60 19.70 14.58 -4.44
N SER A 61 20.28 13.73 -3.60
CA SER A 61 19.54 12.66 -2.92
C SER A 61 19.01 13.17 -1.58
N TYR A 62 17.70 13.22 -1.44
CA TYR A 62 17.01 13.68 -0.26
C TYR A 62 16.55 12.51 0.62
N GLY A 63 16.59 12.71 1.92
CA GLY A 63 16.16 11.71 2.91
C GLY A 63 17.35 11.21 3.75
N GLY A 64 17.99 12.12 4.50
CA GLY A 64 19.22 11.85 5.23
C GLY A 64 20.42 11.79 4.28
N ASP A 65 21.21 12.85 4.21
CA ASP A 65 22.28 12.91 3.22
C ASP A 65 23.54 12.18 3.72
N CYS A 66 23.59 10.85 3.56
CA CYS A 66 24.81 10.08 3.80
C CYS A 66 26.00 10.54 2.92
N ALA A 67 25.78 11.43 1.94
CA ALA A 67 26.83 11.99 1.09
C ALA A 67 27.55 13.21 1.73
N GLY A 68 26.95 13.86 2.73
CA GLY A 68 27.47 15.12 3.32
C GLY A 68 28.73 14.99 4.16
N MET A 69 29.21 13.79 4.48
CA MET A 69 30.40 13.58 5.30
C MET A 69 31.69 13.83 4.53
N THR A 70 32.65 14.51 5.22
CA THR A 70 33.98 14.73 4.69
C THR A 70 34.77 13.43 4.58
N GLY A 71 35.46 13.23 3.46
CA GLY A 71 36.25 12.03 3.17
C GLY A 71 35.61 11.16 2.08
N THR A 72 36.39 10.22 1.54
CA THR A 72 35.93 9.29 0.50
C THR A 72 35.08 8.21 1.12
N ALA A 73 33.84 8.03 0.65
CA ALA A 73 33.00 6.92 1.07
C ALA A 73 33.68 5.58 0.74
N PRO A 74 33.47 4.53 1.56
CA PRO A 74 33.94 3.19 1.24
C PRO A 74 33.38 2.75 -0.12
N VAL A 75 34.26 2.21 -0.99
CA VAL A 75 33.86 1.68 -2.29
C VAL A 75 33.36 0.26 -2.10
N ILE A 76 32.19 -0.05 -2.65
CA ILE A 76 31.62 -1.40 -2.66
C ILE A 76 31.97 -2.05 -4.00
N ASP A 77 32.65 -3.18 -3.97
CA ASP A 77 32.90 -4.01 -5.15
C ASP A 77 31.68 -4.89 -5.43
N ALA A 78 30.91 -4.58 -6.48
CA ALA A 78 29.47 -4.82 -6.53
C ALA A 78 28.98 -6.08 -7.25
N GLU A 79 29.78 -6.78 -8.08
CA GLU A 79 29.12 -7.64 -9.10
C GLU A 79 28.94 -9.12 -8.75
N ASP A 80 29.60 -9.72 -7.73
CA ASP A 80 29.45 -11.17 -7.45
C ASP A 80 29.66 -11.58 -5.98
N ARG A 81 29.38 -10.70 -5.03
CA ARG A 81 29.61 -10.99 -3.61
C ARG A 81 28.43 -11.69 -2.94
N ASP A 82 28.74 -12.57 -2.00
CA ASP A 82 27.76 -12.99 -1.01
C ASP A 82 27.40 -11.80 -0.11
N GLN A 83 26.41 -11.02 -0.54
CA GLN A 83 26.04 -9.75 0.05
C GLN A 83 25.72 -9.84 1.55
N TRP A 84 25.28 -11.01 2.01
CA TRP A 84 24.84 -11.19 3.40
C TRP A 84 25.88 -11.91 4.27
N GLY A 85 26.83 -12.61 3.69
CA GLY A 85 27.91 -13.30 4.37
C GLY A 85 27.49 -14.16 5.56
N ALA A 86 28.48 -14.59 6.35
CA ALA A 86 28.23 -15.40 7.55
C ALA A 86 27.50 -14.61 8.66
N ALA A 87 27.55 -13.27 8.65
CA ALA A 87 26.87 -12.41 9.62
C ALA A 87 25.37 -12.25 9.35
N GLY A 88 24.90 -12.64 8.16
CA GLY A 88 23.53 -12.37 7.70
C GLY A 88 23.26 -10.88 7.41
N LEU A 89 24.32 -10.04 7.38
CA LEU A 89 24.28 -8.60 7.19
C LEU A 89 25.24 -8.17 6.08
N ASP A 90 24.86 -7.17 5.34
CA ASP A 90 25.72 -6.50 4.38
C ASP A 90 26.68 -5.53 5.11
N LEU A 91 27.78 -6.05 5.64
CA LEU A 91 28.76 -5.26 6.40
C LEU A 91 29.56 -4.28 5.54
N GLU A 92 29.62 -4.47 4.22
CA GLU A 92 30.27 -3.55 3.29
C GLU A 92 29.38 -2.33 2.96
N ALA A 93 28.07 -2.44 3.20
CA ALA A 93 27.14 -1.32 3.07
C ALA A 93 27.34 -0.24 4.14
N MET A 94 28.04 -0.56 5.21
CA MET A 94 28.26 0.33 6.36
C MET A 94 29.23 1.46 6.02
N ASP A 95 29.00 2.63 6.63
CA ASP A 95 29.91 3.76 6.56
C ASP A 95 30.33 4.21 7.96
N ARG A 96 31.51 3.76 8.38
CA ARG A 96 32.04 4.02 9.71
C ARG A 96 32.59 5.44 9.90
N ARG A 97 32.39 6.35 8.96
CA ARG A 97 32.58 7.77 9.14
C ARG A 97 31.48 8.40 9.97
N PHE A 98 30.30 7.76 9.99
CA PHE A 98 29.19 8.10 10.86
C PHE A 98 29.31 7.35 12.16
N GLU A 99 29.04 8.02 13.29
CA GLU A 99 28.83 7.37 14.57
C GLU A 99 27.37 6.86 14.65
N ALA A 100 27.17 5.72 15.29
CA ALA A 100 25.84 5.13 15.40
C ALA A 100 24.82 6.04 16.08
N GLY A 101 25.28 6.81 17.07
CA GLY A 101 24.47 7.76 17.82
C GLY A 101 24.15 9.05 17.08
N ASP A 102 24.87 9.38 16.02
CA ASP A 102 24.61 10.58 15.21
C ASP A 102 23.67 10.31 14.05
N ASP A 103 23.89 9.21 13.35
CA ASP A 103 23.05 8.77 12.23
C ASP A 103 23.14 7.26 12.04
N PHE A 104 22.23 6.54 12.64
CA PHE A 104 22.23 5.07 12.60
C PHE A 104 21.93 4.50 11.21
N PHE A 105 21.06 5.17 10.44
CA PHE A 105 20.78 4.77 9.06
C PHE A 105 22.05 4.85 8.20
N CYS A 106 22.77 5.97 8.24
CA CYS A 106 24.00 6.15 7.47
C CYS A 106 25.16 5.32 8.01
N PHE A 107 25.26 5.12 9.33
CA PHE A 107 26.23 4.19 9.90
C PHE A 107 26.10 2.78 9.32
N VAL A 108 24.87 2.27 9.18
CA VAL A 108 24.60 0.91 8.69
C VAL A 108 24.54 0.82 7.17
N ASN A 109 24.08 1.86 6.46
CA ASN A 109 23.78 1.81 5.03
C ASN A 109 24.53 2.85 4.18
N GLY A 110 25.37 3.70 4.78
CA GLY A 110 25.92 4.89 4.12
C GLY A 110 26.80 4.58 2.91
N ALA A 111 27.66 3.55 2.97
CA ALA A 111 28.46 3.15 1.83
C ALA A 111 27.60 2.66 0.66
N TRP A 112 26.56 1.84 0.94
CA TRP A 112 25.61 1.46 -0.10
C TRP A 112 24.89 2.69 -0.67
N TYR A 113 24.42 3.59 0.19
CA TYR A 113 23.63 4.76 -0.21
C TYR A 113 24.38 5.67 -1.19
N VAL A 114 25.66 5.90 -0.94
CA VAL A 114 26.50 6.75 -1.78
C VAL A 114 26.91 6.06 -3.09
N ASN A 115 27.24 4.77 -3.03
CA ASN A 115 27.72 4.03 -4.21
C ASN A 115 26.57 3.53 -5.12
N PHE A 116 25.33 3.47 -4.62
CA PHE A 116 24.22 2.95 -5.40
C PHE A 116 23.69 3.97 -6.40
N SER A 117 23.73 3.61 -7.69
CA SER A 117 23.10 4.36 -8.76
C SER A 117 21.68 3.87 -9.01
N MET A 118 20.71 4.77 -8.87
CA MET A 118 19.28 4.42 -9.04
C MET A 118 18.99 4.11 -10.52
N PRO A 119 18.38 2.96 -10.84
CA PRO A 119 17.95 2.67 -12.22
C PRO A 119 16.96 3.72 -12.73
N GLU A 120 17.05 4.04 -14.03
CA GLU A 120 16.22 5.09 -14.67
C GLU A 120 14.72 4.76 -14.65
N ASP A 121 14.36 3.46 -14.60
CA ASP A 121 12.97 2.99 -14.51
C ASP A 121 12.45 2.90 -13.08
N LYS A 122 13.18 3.42 -12.08
CA LYS A 122 12.83 3.40 -10.67
C LYS A 122 12.77 4.82 -10.09
N THR A 123 11.88 4.99 -9.11
CA THR A 123 11.74 6.24 -8.34
C THR A 123 12.22 6.10 -6.90
N ARG A 124 12.33 4.86 -6.44
CA ARG A 124 12.93 4.46 -5.16
C ARG A 124 13.58 3.09 -5.31
N TYR A 125 14.61 2.82 -4.51
CA TYR A 125 15.26 1.52 -4.48
C TYR A 125 15.81 1.21 -3.09
N GLY A 126 15.72 -0.05 -2.69
CA GLY A 126 16.18 -0.53 -1.39
C GLY A 126 15.83 -2.01 -1.20
N SER A 127 15.84 -2.49 0.05
CA SER A 127 15.66 -3.90 0.38
C SER A 127 14.34 -4.48 -0.15
N PHE A 128 13.23 -3.74 0.02
CA PHE A 128 11.93 -4.12 -0.55
C PHE A 128 11.94 -4.17 -2.08
N THR A 129 12.56 -3.17 -2.74
CA THR A 129 12.60 -3.12 -4.21
C THR A 129 13.49 -4.21 -4.78
N LEU A 130 14.64 -4.48 -4.16
CA LEU A 130 15.53 -5.58 -4.52
C LEU A 130 14.77 -6.92 -4.52
N LEU A 131 14.01 -7.17 -3.47
CA LEU A 131 13.23 -8.41 -3.35
C LEU A 131 12.05 -8.44 -4.31
N ALA A 132 11.39 -7.30 -4.55
CA ALA A 132 10.33 -7.17 -5.54
C ALA A 132 10.84 -7.44 -6.97
N ASP A 133 12.02 -6.92 -7.33
CA ASP A 133 12.65 -7.22 -8.63
C ASP A 133 12.98 -8.70 -8.80
N LYS A 134 13.44 -9.35 -7.71
CA LYS A 134 13.66 -10.80 -7.70
C LYS A 134 12.35 -11.59 -7.86
N SER A 135 11.28 -11.14 -7.21
CA SER A 135 9.95 -11.72 -7.37
C SER A 135 9.41 -11.51 -8.79
N GLU A 136 9.51 -10.30 -9.35
CA GLU A 136 9.12 -9.97 -10.72
C GLU A 136 9.86 -10.86 -11.76
N ALA A 137 11.16 -11.06 -11.57
CA ALA A 137 11.95 -11.94 -12.44
C ALA A 137 11.48 -13.41 -12.40
N ARG A 138 11.08 -13.90 -11.21
CA ARG A 138 10.52 -15.25 -11.04
C ARG A 138 9.14 -15.38 -11.67
N VAL A 139 8.27 -14.39 -11.45
CA VAL A 139 6.94 -14.31 -12.09
C VAL A 139 7.08 -14.27 -13.60
N LYS A 140 7.96 -13.42 -14.13
CA LYS A 140 8.30 -13.40 -15.57
C LYS A 140 8.67 -14.77 -16.09
N LYS A 141 9.58 -15.46 -15.39
CA LYS A 141 10.03 -16.81 -15.79
C LYS A 141 8.86 -17.81 -15.83
N ILE A 142 7.97 -17.78 -14.84
CA ILE A 142 6.75 -18.60 -14.83
C ILE A 142 5.92 -18.33 -16.07
N ILE A 143 5.58 -17.05 -16.32
CA ILE A 143 4.71 -16.63 -17.43
C ILE A 143 5.32 -16.99 -18.79
N GLU A 144 6.63 -16.75 -19.00
CA GLU A 144 7.31 -17.06 -20.26
C GLU A 144 7.39 -18.58 -20.48
N GLU A 145 7.60 -19.40 -19.45
CA GLU A 145 7.53 -20.85 -19.56
C GLU A 145 6.13 -21.34 -19.97
N LEU A 146 5.07 -20.70 -19.46
CA LEU A 146 3.69 -20.99 -19.87
C LEU A 146 3.47 -20.59 -21.33
N ALA A 147 3.89 -19.40 -21.72
CA ALA A 147 3.74 -18.89 -23.10
C ALA A 147 4.46 -19.80 -24.12
N ILE A 148 5.66 -20.31 -23.78
CA ILE A 148 6.41 -21.23 -24.66
C ILE A 148 5.71 -22.59 -24.81
N ARG A 149 5.05 -23.09 -23.77
CA ARG A 149 4.31 -24.37 -23.82
C ARG A 149 3.07 -24.28 -24.71
N ALA A 150 2.57 -23.05 -24.97
CA ALA A 150 1.33 -22.77 -25.71
C ALA A 150 0.16 -23.66 -25.25
N PRO A 151 -0.22 -23.58 -23.96
CA PRO A 151 -1.27 -24.43 -23.41
C PRO A 151 -2.62 -24.08 -24.05
N ASP A 152 -3.61 -24.97 -23.87
CA ASP A 152 -4.96 -24.74 -24.35
C ASP A 152 -5.48 -23.40 -23.78
N PRO A 153 -5.97 -22.48 -24.64
CA PRO A 153 -6.44 -21.14 -24.23
C PRO A 153 -7.51 -21.14 -23.13
N ASP A 154 -8.29 -22.20 -23.01
CA ASP A 154 -9.35 -22.31 -22.00
C ASP A 154 -8.81 -22.73 -20.62
N THR A 155 -7.57 -23.21 -20.56
CA THR A 155 -6.91 -23.52 -19.28
C THR A 155 -6.43 -22.25 -18.57
N LEU A 156 -6.21 -22.35 -17.26
CA LEU A 156 -5.69 -21.25 -16.44
C LEU A 156 -4.33 -20.74 -16.96
N GLU A 157 -3.45 -21.70 -17.28
CA GLU A 157 -2.14 -21.40 -17.87
C GLU A 157 -2.26 -20.76 -19.26
N GLY A 158 -3.24 -21.19 -20.06
CA GLY A 158 -3.53 -20.60 -21.37
C GLY A 158 -4.01 -19.16 -21.27
N LYS A 159 -4.88 -18.86 -20.32
CA LYS A 159 -5.35 -17.49 -20.04
C LYS A 159 -4.19 -16.57 -19.65
N VAL A 160 -3.28 -17.03 -18.76
CA VAL A 160 -2.08 -16.27 -18.36
C VAL A 160 -1.18 -16.00 -19.58
N ALA A 161 -0.90 -17.01 -20.39
CA ALA A 161 -0.05 -16.90 -21.57
C ALA A 161 -0.66 -15.95 -22.64
N ALA A 162 -1.97 -16.07 -22.88
CA ALA A 162 -2.69 -15.22 -23.85
C ALA A 162 -2.74 -13.76 -23.38
N PHE A 163 -3.02 -13.51 -22.10
CA PHE A 163 -3.06 -12.17 -21.52
C PHE A 163 -1.71 -11.45 -21.65
N TYR A 164 -0.63 -12.14 -21.25
CA TYR A 164 0.74 -11.64 -21.38
C TYR A 164 1.12 -11.32 -22.82
N SER A 165 0.85 -12.26 -23.74
CA SER A 165 1.18 -12.11 -25.16
C SER A 165 0.41 -10.97 -25.80
N ALA A 166 -0.88 -10.82 -25.50
CA ALA A 166 -1.72 -9.72 -25.99
C ALA A 166 -1.20 -8.36 -25.49
N TYR A 167 -0.75 -8.27 -24.24
CA TYR A 167 -0.18 -7.03 -23.69
C TYR A 167 1.17 -6.67 -24.33
N LEU A 168 1.99 -7.65 -24.72
CA LEU A 168 3.25 -7.42 -25.42
C LEU A 168 3.10 -6.93 -26.85
N ASP A 169 1.95 -7.18 -27.52
CA ASP A 169 1.70 -6.81 -28.93
C ASP A 169 1.45 -5.31 -29.09
N SER A 170 2.49 -4.50 -28.83
CA SER A 170 2.42 -3.04 -28.96
C SER A 170 2.07 -2.58 -30.38
N ASP A 171 2.55 -3.29 -31.42
CA ASP A 171 2.29 -2.95 -32.82
C ASP A 171 0.83 -3.25 -33.18
N GLY A 172 0.27 -4.34 -32.69
CA GLY A 172 -1.15 -4.67 -32.81
C GLY A 172 -2.04 -3.63 -32.12
N ILE A 173 -1.67 -3.19 -30.92
CA ILE A 173 -2.38 -2.13 -30.19
C ILE A 173 -2.35 -0.83 -30.97
N ASP A 174 -1.18 -0.38 -31.44
CA ASP A 174 -1.04 0.85 -32.26
C ASP A 174 -1.86 0.77 -33.55
N LYS A 175 -1.81 -0.37 -34.24
CA LYS A 175 -2.55 -0.58 -35.51
C LYS A 175 -4.08 -0.52 -35.33
N ARG A 176 -4.59 -0.97 -34.19
CA ARG A 176 -6.02 -0.91 -33.87
C ARG A 176 -6.48 0.50 -33.48
N GLY A 177 -5.55 1.37 -33.09
CA GLY A 177 -5.86 2.73 -32.68
C GLY A 177 -6.89 2.75 -31.51
N LEU A 178 -7.82 3.70 -31.58
CA LEU A 178 -8.93 3.80 -30.60
C LEU A 178 -10.14 2.94 -30.96
N ALA A 179 -10.08 2.10 -32.01
CA ALA A 179 -11.25 1.29 -32.43
C ALA A 179 -11.83 0.42 -31.30
N PRO A 180 -11.00 -0.20 -30.38
CA PRO A 180 -11.53 -0.95 -29.25
C PRO A 180 -12.28 -0.08 -28.22
N ALA A 181 -11.86 1.16 -28.04
CA ALA A 181 -12.45 2.12 -27.11
C ALA A 181 -13.69 2.85 -27.69
N GLN A 182 -13.90 2.77 -29.00
CA GLN A 182 -14.88 3.61 -29.71
C GLN A 182 -16.32 3.46 -29.20
N SER A 183 -16.75 2.25 -28.85
CA SER A 183 -18.08 2.02 -28.32
C SER A 183 -18.32 2.71 -26.97
N TYR A 184 -17.30 2.73 -26.13
CA TYR A 184 -17.32 3.41 -24.81
C TYR A 184 -17.33 4.94 -24.99
N LEU A 185 -16.48 5.47 -25.87
CA LEU A 185 -16.45 6.89 -26.18
C LEU A 185 -17.79 7.38 -26.78
N GLN A 186 -18.44 6.57 -27.61
CA GLN A 186 -19.78 6.86 -28.12
C GLN A 186 -20.85 6.84 -27.02
N GLN A 187 -20.78 5.93 -26.06
CA GLN A 187 -21.70 5.94 -24.91
C GLN A 187 -21.56 7.23 -24.10
N ILE A 188 -20.32 7.69 -23.83
CA ILE A 188 -20.08 8.96 -23.15
C ILE A 188 -20.69 10.14 -23.93
N GLN A 189 -20.50 10.19 -25.25
CA GLN A 189 -21.06 11.26 -26.10
C GLN A 189 -22.60 11.25 -26.15
N GLN A 190 -23.24 10.12 -25.84
CA GLN A 190 -24.70 10.00 -25.82
C GLN A 190 -25.37 10.44 -24.51
N ILE A 191 -24.62 10.81 -23.49
CA ILE A 191 -25.15 11.32 -22.23
C ILE A 191 -25.88 12.65 -22.48
N LYS A 192 -27.20 12.70 -22.22
CA LYS A 192 -28.06 13.87 -22.52
C LYS A 192 -28.78 14.42 -21.29
N ASN A 193 -28.79 13.69 -20.22
CA ASN A 193 -29.47 14.04 -18.97
C ASN A 193 -28.79 13.36 -17.78
N ARG A 194 -29.25 13.63 -16.56
CA ARG A 194 -28.69 13.10 -15.32
C ARG A 194 -28.89 11.58 -15.15
N THR A 195 -29.92 11.01 -15.75
CA THR A 195 -30.13 9.55 -15.74
C THR A 195 -29.07 8.85 -16.57
N ASP A 196 -28.80 9.35 -17.80
CA ASP A 196 -27.72 8.81 -18.63
C ASP A 196 -26.35 8.96 -17.94
N LEU A 197 -26.13 10.07 -17.23
CA LEU A 197 -24.90 10.30 -16.47
C LEU A 197 -24.79 9.32 -15.28
N ALA A 198 -25.88 9.04 -14.58
CA ALA A 198 -25.90 8.07 -13.49
C ALA A 198 -25.62 6.66 -14.00
N GLU A 199 -26.19 6.26 -15.14
CA GLU A 199 -25.85 5.00 -15.79
C GLU A 199 -24.35 4.94 -16.18
N ALA A 200 -23.79 6.04 -16.68
CA ALA A 200 -22.38 6.10 -17.03
C ALA A 200 -21.49 5.90 -15.78
N PHE A 201 -21.77 6.56 -14.67
CA PHE A 201 -21.01 6.38 -13.42
C PHE A 201 -21.13 4.97 -12.83
N GLY A 202 -22.18 4.22 -13.15
CA GLY A 202 -22.33 2.82 -12.80
C GLY A 202 -21.76 1.85 -13.84
N THR A 203 -21.29 2.33 -14.98
CA THR A 203 -20.74 1.48 -16.05
C THR A 203 -19.27 1.13 -15.75
N LEU A 204 -18.97 -0.14 -15.68
CA LEU A 204 -17.60 -0.61 -15.42
C LEU A 204 -16.63 -0.14 -16.50
N GLY A 205 -15.49 0.36 -16.09
CA GLY A 205 -14.47 0.96 -16.94
C GLY A 205 -14.61 2.47 -17.12
N PHE A 206 -15.71 3.09 -16.65
CA PHE A 206 -15.82 4.53 -16.56
C PHE A 206 -15.44 5.02 -15.17
N ALA A 207 -14.80 6.19 -15.10
CA ALA A 207 -14.52 6.85 -13.85
C ALA A 207 -15.82 7.34 -13.19
N SER A 208 -15.84 7.36 -11.88
CA SER A 208 -16.93 7.93 -11.08
C SER A 208 -16.36 8.79 -9.95
N PRO A 209 -16.97 9.93 -9.61
CA PRO A 209 -16.57 10.69 -8.43
C PRO A 209 -16.96 10.03 -7.09
N LEU A 210 -17.69 8.91 -7.16
CA LEU A 210 -17.93 8.00 -6.04
C LEU A 210 -17.27 6.65 -6.33
N GLY A 211 -16.45 6.18 -5.41
CA GLY A 211 -15.89 4.82 -5.42
C GLY A 211 -16.64 3.89 -4.48
N GLY A 212 -16.42 2.58 -4.59
CA GLY A 212 -16.97 1.64 -3.65
C GLY A 212 -16.39 0.23 -3.78
N TRP A 213 -16.56 -0.55 -2.71
CA TRP A 213 -16.12 -1.95 -2.63
C TRP A 213 -16.96 -2.73 -1.63
N VAL A 214 -16.90 -4.04 -1.70
CA VAL A 214 -17.47 -4.96 -0.70
C VAL A 214 -16.39 -5.31 0.32
N ASP A 215 -16.70 -5.22 1.59
CA ASP A 215 -15.89 -5.74 2.70
C ASP A 215 -16.81 -6.15 3.84
N ILE A 216 -16.25 -6.76 4.87
CA ILE A 216 -16.92 -7.07 6.11
C ILE A 216 -17.48 -5.79 6.73
N ASP A 217 -18.74 -5.82 7.17
CA ASP A 217 -19.32 -4.74 7.96
C ASP A 217 -18.57 -4.60 9.28
N SER A 218 -17.90 -3.45 9.47
CA SER A 218 -17.04 -3.23 10.65
C SER A 218 -17.77 -3.30 11.99
N LYS A 219 -19.09 -3.19 12.02
CA LYS A 219 -19.91 -3.36 13.25
C LYS A 219 -20.73 -4.65 13.30
N ASP A 220 -20.71 -5.42 12.22
CA ASP A 220 -21.35 -6.74 12.11
C ASP A 220 -20.46 -7.69 11.29
N THR A 221 -19.41 -8.20 11.92
CA THR A 221 -18.36 -8.98 11.26
C THR A 221 -18.76 -10.36 10.73
N GLU A 222 -20.05 -10.67 10.76
CA GLU A 222 -20.61 -11.88 10.15
C GLU A 222 -21.21 -11.61 8.76
N ASN A 223 -21.30 -10.35 8.32
CA ASN A 223 -21.88 -9.94 7.06
C ASN A 223 -20.94 -9.08 6.20
N TYR A 224 -21.01 -9.28 4.89
CA TYR A 224 -20.43 -8.34 3.92
C TYR A 224 -21.38 -7.17 3.69
N ILE A 225 -20.81 -5.98 3.42
CA ILE A 225 -21.55 -4.78 3.06
C ILE A 225 -20.83 -4.00 1.98
N PHE A 226 -21.57 -3.20 1.21
CA PHE A 226 -20.98 -2.31 0.21
C PHE A 226 -20.61 -0.96 0.85
N TYR A 227 -19.35 -0.56 0.71
CA TYR A 227 -18.82 0.73 1.15
C TYR A 227 -18.83 1.74 0.00
N ILE A 228 -19.27 2.98 0.26
CA ILE A 228 -19.23 4.09 -0.68
C ILE A 228 -18.23 5.13 -0.14
N THR A 229 -17.39 5.69 -1.02
CA THR A 229 -16.36 6.67 -0.66
C THR A 229 -16.20 7.73 -1.74
N GLN A 230 -15.64 8.88 -1.36
CA GLN A 230 -15.22 9.93 -2.28
C GLN A 230 -14.12 9.45 -3.23
N SER A 231 -14.18 9.84 -4.52
CA SER A 231 -13.27 9.42 -5.58
C SER A 231 -13.23 10.45 -6.72
N GLY A 232 -12.65 10.10 -7.86
CA GLY A 232 -12.80 10.83 -9.13
C GLY A 232 -11.77 11.93 -9.40
N LEU A 233 -10.69 12.01 -8.61
CA LEU A 233 -9.58 12.93 -8.91
C LEU A 233 -8.55 12.27 -9.82
N GLY A 234 -8.13 12.98 -10.86
CA GLY A 234 -7.03 12.54 -11.72
C GLY A 234 -5.65 12.84 -11.13
N LEU A 235 -5.54 13.87 -10.29
CA LEU A 235 -4.34 14.11 -9.50
C LEU A 235 -4.44 13.40 -8.16
N PRO A 236 -3.29 13.09 -7.55
CA PRO A 236 -3.20 12.16 -6.44
C PRO A 236 -3.84 12.60 -5.13
N ASP A 237 -3.99 13.88 -4.90
CA ASP A 237 -4.55 14.43 -3.67
C ASP A 237 -5.34 15.72 -3.94
N ARG A 238 -6.35 15.99 -3.09
CA ARG A 238 -7.17 17.21 -3.15
C ARG A 238 -6.32 18.47 -3.06
N ASP A 239 -5.29 18.46 -2.22
CA ASP A 239 -4.49 19.65 -1.94
C ASP A 239 -3.67 20.10 -3.15
N ILE A 240 -3.35 19.18 -4.08
CA ILE A 240 -2.73 19.55 -5.35
C ILE A 240 -3.63 20.46 -6.21
N TYR A 241 -4.95 20.32 -6.08
CA TYR A 241 -5.91 21.20 -6.75
C TYR A 241 -6.13 22.53 -6.03
N LEU A 242 -6.03 22.52 -4.71
CA LEU A 242 -6.50 23.63 -3.86
C LEU A 242 -5.38 24.57 -3.41
N SER A 243 -4.15 24.08 -3.28
CA SER A 243 -3.00 24.90 -2.91
C SER A 243 -2.48 25.74 -4.08
N ASP A 244 -2.08 26.97 -3.77
CA ASP A 244 -1.57 27.94 -4.73
C ASP A 244 -0.03 28.07 -4.70
N ASP A 245 0.67 27.14 -4.03
CA ASP A 245 2.13 27.08 -4.10
C ASP A 245 2.64 26.80 -5.53
N GLY A 246 3.91 27.11 -5.77
CA GLY A 246 4.51 27.04 -7.10
C GLY A 246 4.52 25.64 -7.67
N GLU A 247 4.68 24.63 -6.81
CA GLU A 247 4.78 23.24 -7.17
C GLU A 247 3.45 22.66 -7.61
N ASN A 248 2.41 22.85 -6.81
CA ASN A 248 1.07 22.40 -7.16
C ASN A 248 0.54 23.11 -8.41
N LYS A 249 0.88 24.38 -8.62
CA LYS A 249 0.59 25.09 -9.88
C LYS A 249 1.26 24.44 -11.10
N ALA A 250 2.53 24.05 -11.00
CA ALA A 250 3.24 23.37 -12.11
C ALA A 250 2.70 21.96 -12.35
N THR A 251 2.32 21.26 -11.30
CA THR A 251 1.65 19.95 -11.41
C THR A 251 0.34 20.08 -12.16
N ARG A 252 -0.53 21.03 -11.80
CA ARG A 252 -1.77 21.31 -12.52
C ARG A 252 -1.52 21.71 -13.99
N ALA A 253 -0.49 22.50 -14.25
CA ALA A 253 -0.13 22.88 -15.61
C ALA A 253 0.35 21.67 -16.46
N GLY A 254 1.10 20.75 -15.88
CA GLY A 254 1.45 19.48 -16.52
C GLY A 254 0.25 18.59 -16.77
N TYR A 255 -0.64 18.49 -15.80
CA TYR A 255 -1.88 17.74 -15.91
C TYR A 255 -2.81 18.29 -17.00
N LEU A 256 -2.93 19.61 -17.08
CA LEU A 256 -3.68 20.28 -18.14
C LEU A 256 -3.15 19.91 -19.55
N LYS A 257 -1.83 19.85 -19.72
CA LYS A 257 -1.21 19.38 -20.98
C LYS A 257 -1.58 17.93 -21.28
N TYR A 258 -1.52 17.07 -20.27
CA TYR A 258 -1.89 15.66 -20.40
C TYR A 258 -3.36 15.50 -20.81
N LEU A 259 -4.30 16.14 -20.10
CA LEU A 259 -5.72 16.16 -20.45
C LEU A 259 -5.95 16.66 -21.87
N THR A 260 -5.20 17.70 -22.30
CA THR A 260 -5.28 18.22 -23.68
C THR A 260 -4.93 17.15 -24.71
N VAL A 261 -3.90 16.33 -24.48
CA VAL A 261 -3.50 15.23 -25.36
C VAL A 261 -4.61 14.18 -25.46
N LEU A 262 -5.20 13.80 -24.32
CA LEU A 262 -6.27 12.79 -24.29
C LEU A 262 -7.52 13.26 -25.04
N LEU A 263 -7.96 14.49 -24.78
CA LEU A 263 -9.14 15.06 -25.42
C LEU A 263 -8.93 15.31 -26.93
N ALA A 264 -7.70 15.68 -27.33
CA ALA A 264 -7.34 15.76 -28.74
C ALA A 264 -7.39 14.38 -29.43
N ALA A 265 -6.94 13.32 -28.76
CA ALA A 265 -7.03 11.96 -29.28
C ALA A 265 -8.49 11.46 -29.43
N ALA A 266 -9.41 12.02 -28.65
CA ALA A 266 -10.86 11.75 -28.74
C ALA A 266 -11.61 12.75 -29.66
N ASP A 267 -10.90 13.50 -30.53
CA ASP A 267 -11.44 14.44 -31.53
C ASP A 267 -12.28 15.59 -30.93
N TYR A 268 -12.02 16.01 -29.69
CA TYR A 268 -12.68 17.20 -29.13
C TYR A 268 -12.20 18.47 -29.85
N ALA A 269 -13.16 19.31 -30.23
CA ALA A 269 -12.86 20.66 -30.70
C ALA A 269 -12.28 21.48 -29.55
N GLU A 270 -11.24 22.28 -29.78
CA GLU A 270 -10.56 23.11 -28.80
C GLU A 270 -10.14 22.34 -27.51
N PRO A 271 -9.36 21.23 -27.64
CA PRO A 271 -9.11 20.31 -26.54
C PRO A 271 -8.45 20.97 -25.32
N ALA A 272 -7.67 22.05 -25.48
CA ALA A 272 -7.07 22.78 -24.37
C ALA A 272 -8.13 23.55 -23.55
N VAL A 273 -9.16 24.10 -24.19
CA VAL A 273 -10.27 24.77 -23.50
C VAL A 273 -11.10 23.74 -22.74
N VAL A 274 -11.37 22.60 -23.34
CA VAL A 274 -12.13 21.51 -22.72
C VAL A 274 -11.33 20.91 -21.55
N ALA A 275 -10.01 20.72 -21.68
CA ALA A 275 -9.13 20.25 -20.61
C ALA A 275 -9.14 21.19 -19.40
N ALA A 276 -9.19 22.52 -19.62
CA ALA A 276 -9.31 23.49 -18.53
C ALA A 276 -10.65 23.35 -17.78
N ARG A 277 -11.74 23.00 -18.47
CA ARG A 277 -13.04 22.73 -17.84
C ARG A 277 -13.02 21.43 -17.01
N VAL A 278 -12.37 20.37 -17.53
CA VAL A 278 -12.17 19.12 -16.77
C VAL A 278 -11.38 19.40 -15.48
N LEU A 279 -10.26 20.14 -15.58
CA LEU A 279 -9.47 20.51 -14.40
C LEU A 279 -10.29 21.35 -13.40
N ALA A 280 -11.15 22.24 -13.88
CA ALA A 280 -12.03 23.03 -13.02
C ALA A 280 -13.07 22.14 -12.32
N LEU A 281 -13.69 21.20 -13.02
CA LEU A 281 -14.62 20.21 -12.46
C LEU A 281 -13.93 19.35 -11.39
N GLU A 282 -12.74 18.84 -11.68
CA GLU A 282 -11.96 18.07 -10.68
C GLU A 282 -11.54 18.92 -9.48
N THR A 283 -11.30 20.22 -9.67
CA THR A 283 -11.07 21.18 -8.56
C THR A 283 -12.31 21.32 -7.67
N ASP A 284 -13.51 21.29 -8.25
CA ASP A 284 -14.76 21.32 -7.48
C ASP A 284 -14.99 19.98 -6.76
N ILE A 285 -14.64 18.84 -7.39
CA ILE A 285 -14.62 17.52 -6.72
C ILE A 285 -13.63 17.55 -5.55
N ALA A 286 -12.42 18.11 -5.73
CA ALA A 286 -11.41 18.22 -4.68
C ALA A 286 -11.87 19.07 -3.50
N ARG A 287 -12.65 20.13 -3.74
CA ARG A 287 -13.27 20.93 -2.67
C ARG A 287 -14.33 20.14 -1.88
N ALA A 288 -15.05 19.23 -2.53
CA ALA A 288 -15.99 18.35 -1.87
C ALA A 288 -15.30 17.28 -1.00
N HIS A 289 -14.09 16.84 -1.35
CA HIS A 289 -13.37 15.82 -0.61
C HIS A 289 -12.99 16.26 0.81
N TRP A 290 -13.04 15.33 1.73
CA TRP A 290 -12.43 15.45 3.06
C TRP A 290 -10.91 15.36 2.96
N ASP A 291 -10.23 15.94 3.94
CA ASP A 291 -8.81 15.73 4.15
C ASP A 291 -8.51 14.26 4.47
N ARG A 292 -7.38 13.79 3.95
CA ARG A 292 -6.98 12.38 4.05
C ARG A 292 -6.72 11.92 5.48
N ALA A 293 -6.07 12.75 6.31
CA ALA A 293 -5.74 12.39 7.68
C ALA A 293 -7.01 12.26 8.53
N VAL A 294 -7.97 13.19 8.36
CA VAL A 294 -9.27 13.12 9.04
C VAL A 294 -10.10 11.92 8.54
N GLY A 295 -10.07 11.64 7.24
CA GLY A 295 -10.72 10.49 6.61
C GLY A 295 -10.21 9.11 7.08
N ARG A 296 -9.09 9.04 7.80
CA ARG A 296 -8.61 7.80 8.44
C ARG A 296 -9.42 7.40 9.67
N ASN A 297 -10.13 8.31 10.31
CA ASN A 297 -10.87 8.01 11.53
C ASN A 297 -12.05 7.06 11.28
N ARG A 298 -11.87 5.77 11.59
CA ARG A 298 -12.87 4.71 11.35
C ARG A 298 -14.20 4.95 12.06
N ASN A 299 -14.22 5.64 13.22
CA ASN A 299 -15.46 6.00 13.90
C ASN A 299 -16.22 7.12 13.19
N LEU A 300 -15.51 7.99 12.48
CA LEU A 300 -16.09 9.08 11.69
C LEU A 300 -16.58 8.58 10.33
N THR A 301 -15.86 7.64 9.71
CA THR A 301 -16.14 7.13 8.36
C THR A 301 -17.06 5.90 8.34
N TYR A 302 -17.54 5.41 9.46
CA TYR A 302 -18.56 4.37 9.49
C TYR A 302 -19.96 4.99 9.64
N ASN A 303 -20.65 5.18 8.52
CA ASN A 303 -22.02 5.70 8.49
C ASN A 303 -22.91 4.70 7.72
N LYS A 304 -23.47 3.72 8.45
CA LYS A 304 -24.39 2.73 7.88
C LYS A 304 -25.76 3.37 7.65
N ILE A 305 -26.25 3.29 6.42
CA ILE A 305 -27.54 3.86 6.00
C ILE A 305 -28.32 2.87 5.15
N THR A 306 -29.63 3.02 5.12
CA THR A 306 -30.51 2.25 4.23
C THR A 306 -30.46 2.75 2.79
N LEU A 307 -30.92 1.95 1.83
CA LEU A 307 -31.09 2.35 0.43
C LEU A 307 -31.97 3.60 0.32
N ASP A 308 -33.11 3.67 1.03
CA ASP A 308 -33.97 4.85 1.01
C ASP A 308 -33.22 6.11 1.42
N LYS A 309 -32.36 6.01 2.46
CA LYS A 309 -31.55 7.15 2.91
C LYS A 309 -30.46 7.53 1.92
N LEU A 310 -29.89 6.56 1.22
CA LEU A 310 -28.93 6.82 0.13
C LEU A 310 -29.62 7.56 -1.02
N LEU A 311 -30.85 7.17 -1.38
CA LEU A 311 -31.64 7.85 -2.42
C LEU A 311 -32.01 9.28 -1.99
N GLU A 312 -32.33 9.50 -0.71
CA GLU A 312 -32.56 10.86 -0.16
C GLU A 312 -31.29 11.74 -0.25
N LEU A 313 -30.11 11.18 0.05
CA LEU A 313 -28.83 11.92 -0.06
C LEU A 313 -28.56 12.40 -1.48
N GLY A 314 -29.04 11.68 -2.47
CA GLY A 314 -28.94 12.00 -3.87
C GLY A 314 -30.00 12.99 -4.36
N GLU A 315 -30.67 13.77 -3.50
CA GLU A 315 -31.74 14.69 -3.89
C GLU A 315 -31.38 15.51 -5.13
N GLY A 316 -32.11 15.25 -6.24
CA GLY A 316 -31.87 15.84 -7.54
C GLY A 316 -30.91 15.06 -8.48
N PHE A 317 -30.15 14.08 -8.00
CA PHE A 317 -29.38 13.16 -8.82
C PHE A 317 -29.97 11.75 -8.76
N PRO A 318 -30.31 11.11 -9.90
CA PRO A 318 -30.95 9.79 -9.91
C PRO A 318 -29.89 8.70 -9.64
N ILE A 319 -29.64 8.37 -8.37
CA ILE A 319 -28.65 7.34 -7.97
C ILE A 319 -29.09 5.93 -8.42
N GLU A 320 -30.39 5.64 -8.47
CA GLU A 320 -30.92 4.30 -8.74
C GLU A 320 -30.41 3.70 -10.07
N PRO A 321 -30.37 4.39 -11.23
CA PRO A 321 -29.75 3.88 -12.46
C PRO A 321 -28.27 3.51 -12.30
N MET A 322 -27.52 4.26 -11.49
CA MET A 322 -26.12 3.93 -11.16
C MET A 322 -26.05 2.60 -10.39
N LEU A 323 -26.87 2.45 -9.34
CA LEU A 323 -26.94 1.22 -8.54
C LEU A 323 -27.38 0.01 -9.36
N GLN A 324 -28.30 0.20 -10.32
CA GLN A 324 -28.71 -0.86 -11.24
C GLN A 324 -27.53 -1.36 -12.10
N LYS A 325 -26.74 -0.45 -12.66
CA LYS A 325 -25.53 -0.80 -13.44
C LYS A 325 -24.47 -1.51 -12.60
N LEU A 326 -24.36 -1.13 -11.33
CA LEU A 326 -23.46 -1.72 -10.34
C LEU A 326 -24.05 -3.00 -9.68
N GLN A 327 -25.20 -3.51 -10.11
CA GLN A 327 -25.85 -4.67 -9.52
C GLN A 327 -26.15 -4.52 -8.00
N LEU A 328 -26.37 -3.29 -7.55
CA LEU A 328 -26.58 -2.92 -6.13
C LEU A 328 -28.01 -2.45 -5.84
N ALA A 329 -28.93 -2.50 -6.82
CA ALA A 329 -30.30 -2.00 -6.66
C ALA A 329 -31.14 -2.74 -5.59
N GLU A 330 -30.78 -3.99 -5.29
CA GLU A 330 -31.45 -4.81 -4.26
C GLU A 330 -30.72 -4.78 -2.91
N GLN A 331 -29.58 -4.04 -2.81
CA GLN A 331 -28.82 -3.94 -1.57
C GLN A 331 -29.56 -3.04 -0.57
N ALA A 332 -29.87 -3.60 0.60
CA ALA A 332 -30.70 -2.90 1.59
C ALA A 332 -29.97 -1.80 2.38
N GLU A 333 -28.68 -1.99 2.63
CA GLU A 333 -27.87 -1.12 3.48
C GLU A 333 -26.47 -0.90 2.87
N PHE A 334 -25.90 0.27 3.14
CA PHE A 334 -24.58 0.69 2.68
C PHE A 334 -23.82 1.35 3.84
N VAL A 335 -22.50 1.31 3.81
CA VAL A 335 -21.66 2.19 4.62
C VAL A 335 -21.15 3.33 3.75
N VAL A 336 -21.55 4.56 4.04
CA VAL A 336 -21.05 5.77 3.38
C VAL A 336 -19.94 6.36 4.24
N ARG A 337 -18.74 6.45 3.69
CA ARG A 337 -17.57 6.83 4.50
C ARG A 337 -17.52 8.30 4.82
N GLU A 338 -17.36 9.14 3.83
CA GLU A 338 -17.22 10.59 3.98
C GLU A 338 -18.60 11.24 3.92
N LEU A 339 -19.32 11.16 5.05
CA LEU A 339 -20.63 11.78 5.24
C LEU A 339 -20.55 12.74 6.42
N ASN A 340 -20.86 14.02 6.19
CA ASN A 340 -20.69 15.07 7.21
C ASN A 340 -21.43 14.72 8.49
N PRO A 341 -20.73 14.70 9.64
CA PRO A 341 -21.33 14.42 10.92
C PRO A 341 -22.22 15.58 11.37
N ASN A 342 -23.27 15.26 12.11
CA ASN A 342 -24.05 16.27 12.80
C ASN A 342 -23.32 16.78 14.06
N SER A 343 -23.80 17.88 14.66
CA SER A 343 -23.18 18.48 15.85
C SER A 343 -23.04 17.52 17.05
N ALA A 344 -23.95 16.57 17.20
CA ALA A 344 -23.87 15.57 18.25
C ALA A 344 -22.70 14.59 18.01
N LYS A 345 -22.51 14.16 16.76
CA LYS A 345 -21.39 13.28 16.37
C LYS A 345 -20.04 13.98 16.43
N ILE A 346 -19.98 15.27 16.08
CA ILE A 346 -18.78 16.11 16.24
C ILE A 346 -18.37 16.14 17.72
N ALA A 347 -19.34 16.42 18.62
CA ALA A 347 -19.08 16.44 20.06
C ALA A 347 -18.71 15.05 20.63
N GLU A 348 -19.38 13.99 20.19
CA GLU A 348 -19.08 12.61 20.58
C GLU A 348 -17.65 12.20 20.23
N LEU A 349 -17.17 12.61 19.05
CA LEU A 349 -15.83 12.26 18.55
C LEU A 349 -14.75 13.25 18.97
N GLY A 350 -15.12 14.36 19.62
CA GLY A 350 -14.18 15.39 20.06
C GLY A 350 -13.46 16.08 18.92
N LEU A 351 -14.11 16.24 17.74
CA LEU A 351 -13.50 16.91 16.60
C LEU A 351 -13.29 18.41 16.90
N ASP A 352 -12.08 18.88 16.69
CA ASP A 352 -11.72 20.30 16.81
C ASP A 352 -12.16 21.12 15.57
N GLU A 353 -11.97 22.44 15.64
CA GLU A 353 -12.39 23.36 14.57
C GLU A 353 -11.63 23.10 13.26
N ASP A 354 -10.34 22.77 13.31
CA ASP A 354 -9.51 22.43 12.14
C ASP A 354 -10.00 21.15 11.44
N GLN A 355 -10.29 20.11 12.23
CA GLN A 355 -10.84 18.87 11.70
C GLN A 355 -12.23 19.08 11.08
N VAL A 356 -13.07 19.92 11.68
CA VAL A 356 -14.40 20.26 11.13
C VAL A 356 -14.25 21.06 9.83
N GLU A 357 -13.29 21.99 9.73
CA GLU A 357 -12.99 22.70 8.49
C GLU A 357 -12.55 21.74 7.39
N LYS A 358 -11.67 20.79 7.69
CA LYS A 358 -11.15 19.80 6.76
C LYS A 358 -12.18 18.83 6.17
N ILE A 359 -13.35 18.72 6.76
CA ILE A 359 -14.48 17.93 6.25
C ILE A 359 -15.62 18.80 5.68
N SER A 360 -15.49 20.11 5.68
CA SER A 360 -16.57 21.06 5.32
C SER A 360 -17.06 20.95 3.88
N GLY A 361 -16.25 20.35 2.98
CA GLY A 361 -16.63 20.11 1.58
C GLY A 361 -17.80 19.14 1.37
N GLY A 362 -18.19 18.39 2.40
CA GLY A 362 -19.38 17.54 2.40
C GLY A 362 -19.14 16.10 2.00
N GLY A 363 -17.94 15.74 1.51
CA GLY A 363 -17.63 14.38 1.08
C GLY A 363 -18.61 13.87 0.03
N VAL A 364 -19.20 12.71 0.26
CA VAL A 364 -20.18 12.08 -0.66
C VAL A 364 -21.37 13.01 -0.96
N SER A 365 -21.91 13.71 0.04
CA SER A 365 -23.03 14.64 -0.18
C SER A 365 -22.63 15.84 -1.05
N GLY A 366 -21.43 16.40 -0.86
CA GLY A 366 -20.89 17.47 -1.69
C GLY A 366 -20.70 17.02 -3.14
N ILE A 367 -20.19 15.83 -3.35
CA ILE A 367 -20.02 15.20 -4.67
C ILE A 367 -21.38 14.99 -5.36
N LEU A 368 -22.38 14.46 -4.65
CA LEU A 368 -23.73 14.29 -5.20
C LEU A 368 -24.36 15.62 -5.63
N SER A 369 -24.16 16.67 -4.84
CA SER A 369 -24.61 18.03 -5.21
C SER A 369 -23.92 18.54 -6.49
N LEU A 370 -22.63 18.23 -6.65
CA LEU A 370 -21.89 18.58 -7.86
C LEU A 370 -22.36 17.76 -9.08
N MET A 371 -22.71 16.50 -8.91
CA MET A 371 -23.30 15.68 -9.98
C MET A 371 -24.62 16.26 -10.50
N VAL A 372 -25.37 16.98 -9.66
CA VAL A 372 -26.58 17.71 -10.07
C VAL A 372 -26.23 19.00 -10.81
N SER A 373 -25.30 19.80 -10.28
CA SER A 373 -25.10 21.20 -10.67
C SER A 373 -24.14 21.40 -11.84
N ALA A 374 -23.10 20.62 -11.99
CA ALA A 374 -22.08 20.79 -13.02
C ALA A 374 -22.61 20.44 -14.43
N ASP A 375 -22.08 21.08 -15.47
CA ASP A 375 -22.52 20.88 -16.85
C ASP A 375 -22.31 19.44 -17.34
N LEU A 376 -23.29 18.91 -18.09
CA LEU A 376 -23.18 17.57 -18.69
C LEU A 376 -22.00 17.46 -19.67
N ALA A 377 -21.70 18.55 -20.39
CA ALA A 377 -20.58 18.57 -21.32
C ALA A 377 -19.22 18.47 -20.59
N ASP A 378 -19.12 18.97 -19.37
CA ASP A 378 -17.91 18.84 -18.57
C ASP A 378 -17.77 17.41 -18.01
N TRP A 379 -18.89 16.80 -17.60
CA TRP A 379 -18.91 15.38 -17.22
C TRP A 379 -18.58 14.45 -18.39
N GLN A 380 -19.05 14.74 -19.62
CA GLN A 380 -18.66 13.95 -20.80
C GLN A 380 -17.16 14.06 -21.09
N ALA A 381 -16.59 15.27 -20.99
CA ALA A 381 -15.15 15.47 -21.19
C ALA A 381 -14.32 14.81 -20.06
N TYR A 382 -14.76 14.91 -18.82
CA TYR A 382 -14.19 14.23 -17.67
C TYR A 382 -14.15 12.70 -17.88
N LEU A 383 -15.30 12.09 -18.17
CA LEU A 383 -15.41 10.65 -18.43
C LEU A 383 -14.51 10.21 -19.59
N THR A 384 -14.44 11.00 -20.67
CA THR A 384 -13.58 10.71 -21.83
C THR A 384 -12.11 10.75 -21.44
N ALA A 385 -11.67 11.79 -20.74
CA ALA A 385 -10.28 11.94 -20.34
C ALA A 385 -9.85 10.84 -19.37
N HIS A 386 -10.66 10.57 -18.34
CA HIS A 386 -10.38 9.49 -17.38
C HIS A 386 -10.39 8.11 -18.04
N PHE A 387 -11.38 7.82 -18.89
CA PHE A 387 -11.43 6.54 -19.61
C PHE A 387 -10.16 6.28 -20.42
N LEU A 388 -9.68 7.27 -21.17
CA LEU A 388 -8.44 7.14 -21.93
C LEU A 388 -7.20 7.05 -21.02
N SER A 389 -7.19 7.76 -19.91
CA SER A 389 -6.12 7.73 -18.91
C SER A 389 -6.01 6.35 -18.24
N ASP A 390 -7.13 5.80 -17.77
CA ASP A 390 -7.18 4.54 -17.04
C ASP A 390 -6.78 3.34 -17.92
N HIS A 391 -7.03 3.44 -19.22
CA HIS A 391 -6.70 2.40 -20.19
C HIS A 391 -5.46 2.72 -21.03
N ALA A 392 -4.70 3.78 -20.71
CA ALA A 392 -3.57 4.26 -21.50
C ALA A 392 -2.56 3.16 -21.86
N ALA A 393 -2.27 2.24 -20.94
CA ALA A 393 -1.30 1.17 -21.12
C ALA A 393 -1.67 0.12 -22.20
N VAL A 394 -2.94 0.04 -22.56
CA VAL A 394 -3.51 -0.90 -23.57
C VAL A 394 -4.15 -0.16 -24.75
N LEU A 395 -3.92 1.15 -24.86
CA LEU A 395 -4.28 2.04 -25.95
C LEU A 395 -3.04 2.44 -26.76
N PRO A 396 -3.19 3.19 -27.89
CA PRO A 396 -2.07 3.56 -28.73
C PRO A 396 -0.92 4.23 -28.00
N LYS A 397 0.28 3.98 -28.47
CA LYS A 397 1.56 4.44 -27.92
C LYS A 397 1.61 5.94 -27.60
N ALA A 398 0.90 6.78 -28.36
CA ALA A 398 0.83 8.21 -28.09
C ALA A 398 0.14 8.51 -26.73
N ILE A 399 -0.92 7.77 -26.39
CA ILE A 399 -1.66 7.90 -25.12
C ILE A 399 -0.84 7.29 -23.97
N ASP A 400 -0.29 6.10 -24.19
CA ASP A 400 0.60 5.43 -23.22
C ASP A 400 1.83 6.29 -22.86
N HIS A 401 2.45 6.91 -23.87
CA HIS A 401 3.57 7.80 -23.67
C HIS A 401 3.17 9.11 -22.96
N ALA A 402 2.04 9.71 -23.30
CA ALA A 402 1.55 10.89 -22.59
C ALA A 402 1.27 10.61 -21.11
N SER A 403 0.71 9.44 -20.80
CA SER A 403 0.52 8.98 -19.43
C SER A 403 1.84 8.81 -18.68
N PHE A 404 2.86 8.21 -19.33
CA PHE A 404 4.20 8.10 -18.77
C PHE A 404 4.84 9.46 -18.51
N GLU A 405 4.85 10.38 -19.47
CA GLU A 405 5.46 11.71 -19.35
C GLU A 405 4.86 12.52 -18.20
N PHE A 406 3.56 12.37 -17.94
CA PHE A 406 2.93 13.04 -16.82
C PHE A 406 3.06 12.24 -15.50
N TYR A 407 2.44 11.06 -15.40
CA TYR A 407 2.32 10.35 -14.12
C TYR A 407 3.61 9.71 -13.62
N ALA A 408 4.46 9.21 -14.50
CA ALA A 408 5.69 8.56 -14.07
C ALA A 408 6.87 9.54 -14.04
N LYS A 409 7.06 10.32 -15.10
CA LYS A 409 8.22 11.18 -15.24
C LYS A 409 8.06 12.50 -14.50
N GLN A 410 7.03 13.29 -14.84
CA GLN A 410 6.83 14.59 -14.17
C GLN A 410 6.43 14.41 -12.70
N LEU A 411 5.47 13.55 -12.42
CA LEU A 411 4.95 13.38 -11.07
C LEU A 411 5.85 12.53 -10.16
N ARG A 412 6.66 11.61 -10.64
CA ARG A 412 7.43 10.65 -9.81
C ARG A 412 8.93 10.72 -10.02
N GLY A 413 9.39 11.52 -10.98
CA GLY A 413 10.80 11.62 -11.31
C GLY A 413 11.36 10.36 -11.98
N GLN A 414 10.55 9.48 -12.52
CA GLN A 414 10.98 8.29 -13.25
C GLN A 414 11.52 8.71 -14.61
N GLU A 415 12.81 8.53 -14.87
CA GLU A 415 13.48 9.04 -16.07
C GLU A 415 13.11 8.24 -17.32
N GLN A 416 12.95 6.92 -17.20
CA GLN A 416 12.64 6.02 -18.32
C GLN A 416 11.40 5.16 -18.01
N GLN A 417 10.55 4.94 -19.00
CA GLN A 417 9.41 4.04 -18.87
C GLN A 417 9.88 2.60 -18.63
N ARG A 418 9.23 1.90 -17.70
CA ARG A 418 9.49 0.47 -17.45
C ARG A 418 9.38 -0.33 -18.75
N PRO A 419 10.30 -1.26 -19.01
CA PRO A 419 10.23 -2.16 -20.18
C PRO A 419 8.85 -2.80 -20.34
N ARG A 420 8.40 -2.96 -21.58
CA ARG A 420 7.04 -3.48 -21.86
C ARG A 420 6.78 -4.83 -21.18
N TRP A 421 7.77 -5.70 -21.10
CA TRP A 421 7.63 -6.98 -20.43
C TRP A 421 7.37 -6.84 -18.91
N LYS A 422 8.01 -5.88 -18.20
CA LYS A 422 7.74 -5.61 -16.78
C LYS A 422 6.30 -5.14 -16.58
N ARG A 423 5.84 -4.30 -17.47
CA ARG A 423 4.44 -3.80 -17.47
C ARG A 423 3.44 -4.91 -17.79
N ALA A 424 3.79 -5.84 -18.71
CA ALA A 424 2.99 -7.02 -19.03
C ALA A 424 2.90 -7.99 -17.84
N VAL A 425 4.01 -8.22 -17.11
CA VAL A 425 4.02 -8.99 -15.85
C VAL A 425 3.08 -8.35 -14.84
N SER A 426 3.21 -7.04 -14.61
CA SER A 426 2.32 -6.32 -13.66
C SER A 426 0.84 -6.40 -14.09
N ALA A 427 0.54 -6.35 -15.39
CA ALA A 427 -0.82 -6.49 -15.89
C ALA A 427 -1.39 -7.90 -15.66
N VAL A 428 -0.57 -8.95 -15.83
CA VAL A 428 -0.95 -10.33 -15.48
C VAL A 428 -1.19 -10.45 -13.98
N GLU A 429 -0.32 -9.91 -13.15
CA GLU A 429 -0.48 -9.96 -11.69
C GLU A 429 -1.75 -9.25 -11.22
N SER A 430 -2.10 -8.12 -11.82
CA SER A 430 -3.33 -7.40 -11.50
C SER A 430 -4.61 -8.13 -11.91
N SER A 431 -4.55 -8.99 -12.94
CA SER A 431 -5.73 -9.61 -13.56
C SER A 431 -5.87 -11.11 -13.28
N LEU A 432 -4.74 -11.83 -13.19
CA LEU A 432 -4.63 -13.28 -13.06
C LEU A 432 -3.58 -13.67 -11.99
N GLY A 433 -3.39 -12.80 -11.00
CA GLY A 433 -2.28 -12.88 -10.07
C GLY A 433 -2.26 -14.14 -9.22
N GLU A 434 -3.42 -14.67 -8.81
CA GLU A 434 -3.49 -15.91 -8.05
C GLU A 434 -3.15 -17.15 -8.89
N ALA A 435 -3.48 -17.13 -10.18
CA ALA A 435 -3.06 -18.20 -11.09
C ALA A 435 -1.54 -18.35 -11.13
N VAL A 436 -0.82 -17.23 -11.21
CA VAL A 436 0.64 -17.21 -11.15
C VAL A 436 1.13 -17.47 -9.73
N GLY A 437 0.44 -16.92 -8.73
CA GLY A 437 0.75 -17.05 -7.30
C GLY A 437 0.79 -18.51 -6.82
N SER A 438 -0.12 -19.34 -7.28
CA SER A 438 -0.15 -20.77 -6.97
C SER A 438 1.14 -21.49 -7.44
N ILE A 439 1.59 -21.18 -8.65
CA ILE A 439 2.84 -21.73 -9.22
C ILE A 439 4.07 -21.17 -8.49
N TYR A 440 4.03 -19.85 -8.17
CA TYR A 440 5.11 -19.18 -7.44
C TYR A 440 5.31 -19.81 -6.05
N ALA A 441 4.24 -19.99 -5.28
CA ALA A 441 4.27 -20.58 -3.96
C ALA A 441 4.84 -22.01 -4.00
N ALA A 442 4.36 -22.83 -4.94
CA ALA A 442 4.84 -24.21 -5.11
C ALA A 442 6.33 -24.31 -5.46
N ARG A 443 6.88 -23.29 -6.18
CA ARG A 443 8.30 -23.32 -6.62
C ARG A 443 9.26 -22.68 -5.63
N TYR A 444 8.83 -21.64 -4.90
CA TYR A 444 9.75 -20.73 -4.21
C TYR A 444 9.51 -20.59 -2.71
N PHE A 445 8.51 -21.29 -2.15
CA PHE A 445 8.23 -21.25 -0.72
C PHE A 445 8.20 -22.67 -0.13
N PRO A 446 9.34 -23.19 0.36
CA PRO A 446 9.41 -24.52 0.91
C PRO A 446 8.74 -24.62 2.29
N PRO A 447 8.19 -25.81 2.66
CA PRO A 447 7.44 -26.00 3.92
C PRO A 447 8.25 -25.71 5.20
N GLU A 448 9.57 -25.84 5.16
CA GLU A 448 10.45 -25.52 6.30
C GLU A 448 10.43 -24.03 6.64
N ASN A 449 10.36 -23.15 5.63
CA ASN A 449 10.22 -21.71 5.86
C ASN A 449 8.93 -21.39 6.59
N LYS A 450 7.81 -22.02 6.21
CA LYS A 450 6.53 -21.85 6.91
C LYS A 450 6.66 -22.23 8.39
N ARG A 451 7.25 -23.39 8.70
CA ARG A 451 7.43 -23.85 10.09
C ARG A 451 8.31 -22.90 10.93
N ALA A 452 9.37 -22.37 10.34
CA ALA A 452 10.25 -21.43 11.01
C ALA A 452 9.51 -20.08 11.27
N MET A 453 8.70 -19.63 10.34
CA MET A 453 7.86 -18.44 10.50
C MET A 453 6.76 -18.64 11.55
N ASP A 454 6.11 -19.80 11.59
CA ASP A 454 5.12 -20.13 12.64
C ASP A 454 5.75 -20.05 14.05
N ALA A 455 7.00 -20.46 14.20
CA ALA A 455 7.74 -20.34 15.47
C ALA A 455 8.05 -18.87 15.82
N LEU A 456 8.49 -18.06 14.84
CA LEU A 456 8.71 -16.62 15.05
C LEU A 456 7.44 -15.90 15.47
N VAL A 457 6.33 -16.09 14.75
CA VAL A 457 5.03 -15.50 15.08
C VAL A 457 4.57 -15.88 16.48
N LYS A 458 4.75 -17.15 16.86
CA LYS A 458 4.43 -17.62 18.20
C LYS A 458 5.23 -16.87 19.28
N ASN A 459 6.56 -16.72 19.08
CA ASN A 459 7.42 -16.03 20.04
C ASN A 459 7.07 -14.53 20.16
N LEU A 460 6.78 -13.87 19.02
CA LEU A 460 6.36 -12.47 19.02
C LEU A 460 5.01 -12.27 19.72
N ARG A 461 4.06 -13.20 19.58
CA ARG A 461 2.79 -13.15 20.31
C ARG A 461 3.00 -13.32 21.81
N LEU A 462 3.94 -14.15 22.24
CA LEU A 462 4.30 -14.28 23.67
C LEU A 462 4.95 -13.00 24.19
N ALA A 463 5.90 -12.43 23.44
CA ALA A 463 6.53 -11.16 23.79
C ALA A 463 5.52 -10.01 23.88
N MET A 464 4.54 -9.94 22.97
CA MET A 464 3.46 -8.94 23.04
C MET A 464 2.58 -9.16 24.27
N ALA A 465 2.25 -10.40 24.60
CA ALA A 465 1.46 -10.69 25.82
C ALA A 465 2.19 -10.22 27.07
N ASP A 466 3.49 -10.47 27.18
CA ASP A 466 4.32 -10.02 28.29
C ASP A 466 4.44 -8.48 28.33
N ASN A 467 4.60 -7.82 27.14
CA ASN A 467 4.62 -6.36 27.09
C ASN A 467 3.30 -5.78 27.60
N LEU A 468 2.15 -6.31 27.19
CA LEU A 468 0.84 -5.87 27.67
C LEU A 468 0.72 -6.00 29.19
N ASP A 469 1.30 -7.04 29.79
CA ASP A 469 1.28 -7.26 31.25
C ASP A 469 2.10 -6.22 32.00
N GLU A 470 3.22 -5.80 31.43
CA GLU A 470 4.15 -4.84 32.03
C GLU A 470 3.69 -3.38 31.90
N LEU A 471 2.66 -3.07 31.04
CA LEU A 471 2.20 -1.70 30.85
C LEU A 471 1.61 -1.10 32.13
N ALA A 472 2.29 -0.13 32.70
CA ALA A 472 1.84 0.54 33.92
C ALA A 472 0.67 1.50 33.67
N TRP A 473 0.50 2.00 32.45
CA TRP A 473 -0.54 2.95 32.11
C TRP A 473 -1.89 2.30 31.77
N MET A 474 -1.91 1.01 31.45
CA MET A 474 -3.12 0.28 31.06
C MET A 474 -3.73 -0.45 32.28
N SER A 475 -5.04 -0.28 32.49
CA SER A 475 -5.77 -0.97 33.55
C SER A 475 -5.90 -2.48 33.31
N ASP A 476 -6.07 -3.24 34.37
CA ASP A 476 -6.25 -4.71 34.29
C ASP A 476 -7.42 -5.11 33.38
N ALA A 477 -8.51 -4.33 33.39
CA ALA A 477 -9.68 -4.60 32.56
C ALA A 477 -9.35 -4.48 31.07
N THR A 478 -8.63 -3.42 30.66
CA THR A 478 -8.18 -3.21 29.28
C THR A 478 -7.13 -4.23 28.88
N LYS A 479 -6.21 -4.61 29.79
CA LYS A 479 -5.24 -5.70 29.55
C LYS A 479 -5.91 -7.03 29.26
N VAL A 480 -7.00 -7.37 29.96
CA VAL A 480 -7.78 -8.60 29.68
C VAL A 480 -8.36 -8.57 28.26
N ALA A 481 -8.94 -7.45 27.84
CA ALA A 481 -9.50 -7.30 26.50
C ALA A 481 -8.39 -7.30 25.42
N ALA A 482 -7.26 -6.65 25.66
CA ALA A 482 -6.10 -6.66 24.77
C ALA A 482 -5.53 -8.07 24.56
N ARG A 483 -5.43 -8.87 25.64
CA ARG A 483 -5.01 -10.28 25.56
C ARG A 483 -6.02 -11.16 24.83
N ASP A 484 -7.33 -10.93 25.02
CA ASP A 484 -8.35 -11.64 24.26
C ASP A 484 -8.21 -11.34 22.77
N LYS A 485 -7.99 -10.08 22.42
CA LYS A 485 -7.74 -9.68 21.02
C LYS A 485 -6.48 -10.35 20.48
N LEU A 486 -5.35 -10.29 21.20
CA LEU A 486 -4.09 -10.93 20.79
C LEU A 486 -4.25 -12.45 20.63
N LYS A 487 -5.02 -13.10 21.49
CA LYS A 487 -5.30 -14.54 21.41
C LYS A 487 -6.08 -14.91 20.14
N LYS A 488 -6.96 -14.02 19.68
CA LYS A 488 -7.82 -14.21 18.50
C LYS A 488 -7.14 -13.83 17.18
N PHE A 489 -5.92 -13.26 17.20
CA PHE A 489 -5.18 -13.00 15.96
C PHE A 489 -4.98 -14.27 15.15
N THR A 490 -5.33 -14.22 13.87
CA THR A 490 -5.12 -15.30 12.92
C THR A 490 -3.90 -15.01 12.06
N PRO A 491 -2.79 -15.74 12.20
CA PRO A 491 -1.64 -15.59 11.31
C PRO A 491 -1.86 -16.37 10.01
N LYS A 492 -1.55 -15.73 8.87
CA LYS A 492 -1.56 -16.31 7.54
C LYS A 492 -0.15 -16.20 6.93
N ILE A 493 0.49 -17.31 6.62
CA ILE A 493 1.90 -17.37 6.24
C ILE A 493 2.08 -18.07 4.91
N GLY A 494 2.72 -17.38 3.96
CA GLY A 494 3.16 -17.89 2.67
C GLY A 494 2.14 -17.73 1.56
N TYR A 495 1.02 -18.43 1.61
CA TYR A 495 0.01 -18.45 0.54
C TYR A 495 -1.34 -18.95 1.03
N ALA A 496 -2.39 -18.61 0.27
CA ALA A 496 -3.76 -19.06 0.52
C ALA A 496 -3.91 -20.57 0.27
N GLU A 497 -4.79 -21.23 1.04
CA GLU A 497 -5.10 -22.65 0.82
C GLU A 497 -5.92 -22.88 -0.46
N LYS A 498 -6.64 -21.86 -0.92
CA LYS A 498 -7.45 -21.87 -2.14
C LYS A 498 -7.04 -20.71 -3.02
N PHE A 499 -6.99 -20.94 -4.32
CA PHE A 499 -6.74 -19.95 -5.35
C PHE A 499 -7.93 -19.83 -6.29
N ALA A 500 -8.11 -18.66 -6.89
CA ALA A 500 -9.13 -18.41 -7.89
C ALA A 500 -8.97 -19.31 -9.12
N THR A 501 -10.07 -19.81 -9.64
CA THR A 501 -10.09 -20.67 -10.84
C THR A 501 -10.22 -19.90 -12.14
N TYR A 502 -10.73 -18.66 -12.10
CA TYR A 502 -10.99 -17.80 -13.27
C TYR A 502 -11.81 -18.48 -14.39
N GLU A 503 -12.70 -19.43 -14.06
CA GLU A 503 -13.44 -20.23 -15.04
C GLU A 503 -14.28 -19.35 -15.97
N SER A 504 -14.99 -18.34 -15.44
CA SER A 504 -15.84 -17.43 -16.21
C SER A 504 -15.06 -16.34 -16.98
N LEU A 505 -13.77 -16.14 -16.71
CA LEU A 505 -12.95 -15.16 -17.41
C LEU A 505 -12.55 -15.67 -18.81
N THR A 506 -12.92 -14.93 -19.85
CA THR A 506 -12.46 -15.20 -21.21
C THR A 506 -11.28 -14.29 -21.55
N VAL A 507 -10.18 -14.86 -22.01
CA VAL A 507 -8.97 -14.14 -22.44
C VAL A 507 -8.70 -14.44 -23.91
N GLY A 508 -8.56 -13.37 -24.72
CA GLY A 508 -8.28 -13.46 -26.15
C GLY A 508 -6.92 -12.87 -26.54
N SER A 509 -6.79 -12.52 -27.82
CA SER A 509 -5.54 -12.01 -28.39
C SER A 509 -5.37 -10.48 -28.29
N HIS A 510 -6.24 -9.78 -27.59
CA HIS A 510 -6.27 -8.31 -27.60
C HIS A 510 -6.25 -7.74 -26.15
N ALA A 511 -5.26 -6.91 -25.86
CA ALA A 511 -4.98 -6.41 -24.51
C ALA A 511 -6.13 -5.58 -23.92
N PHE A 512 -6.74 -4.70 -24.70
CA PHE A 512 -7.83 -3.85 -24.22
C PHE A 512 -9.03 -4.69 -23.77
N GLU A 513 -9.48 -5.61 -24.61
CA GLU A 513 -10.62 -6.49 -24.33
C GLU A 513 -10.32 -7.43 -23.15
N ASN A 514 -9.10 -7.94 -23.06
CA ASN A 514 -8.65 -8.75 -21.92
C ASN A 514 -8.69 -7.96 -20.61
N THR A 515 -8.24 -6.70 -20.62
CA THR A 515 -8.29 -5.82 -19.44
C THR A 515 -9.73 -5.55 -19.01
N MET A 516 -10.63 -5.24 -19.98
CA MET A 516 -12.03 -5.02 -19.68
C MET A 516 -12.73 -6.28 -19.15
N ALA A 517 -12.40 -7.45 -19.71
CA ALA A 517 -12.94 -8.72 -19.25
C ALA A 517 -12.45 -9.07 -17.82
N ALA A 518 -11.17 -8.83 -17.53
CA ALA A 518 -10.60 -9.06 -16.20
C ALA A 518 -11.21 -8.11 -15.15
N ASN A 519 -11.37 -6.82 -15.48
CA ASN A 519 -12.03 -5.85 -14.59
C ASN A 519 -13.49 -6.25 -14.32
N ARG A 520 -14.20 -6.74 -15.34
CA ARG A 520 -15.57 -7.24 -15.18
C ARG A 520 -15.61 -8.46 -14.28
N TRP A 521 -14.73 -9.42 -14.54
CA TRP A 521 -14.63 -10.63 -13.72
C TRP A 521 -14.37 -10.30 -12.25
N ALA A 522 -13.41 -9.43 -11.97
CA ALA A 522 -13.07 -9.02 -10.61
C ALA A 522 -14.22 -8.29 -9.91
N TYR A 523 -14.98 -7.46 -10.64
CA TYR A 523 -16.15 -6.78 -10.12
C TYR A 523 -17.28 -7.77 -9.78
N ASP A 524 -17.60 -8.67 -10.71
CA ASP A 524 -18.67 -9.66 -10.52
C ASP A 524 -18.35 -10.61 -9.35
N ASP A 525 -17.08 -10.95 -9.17
CA ASP A 525 -16.61 -11.75 -8.02
C ASP A 525 -16.78 -10.99 -6.70
N MET A 526 -16.35 -9.72 -6.64
CA MET A 526 -16.53 -8.86 -5.48
C MET A 526 -18.01 -8.71 -5.07
N ILE A 527 -18.88 -8.38 -6.03
CA ILE A 527 -20.32 -8.20 -5.76
C ILE A 527 -20.97 -9.53 -5.36
N GLY A 528 -20.48 -10.64 -5.89
CA GLY A 528 -20.93 -11.98 -5.55
C GLY A 528 -20.74 -12.36 -4.06
N GLN A 529 -19.91 -11.62 -3.33
CA GLN A 529 -19.73 -11.82 -1.88
C GLN A 529 -20.94 -11.33 -1.05
N LEU A 530 -21.69 -10.33 -1.55
CA LEU A 530 -22.84 -9.79 -0.83
C LEU A 530 -23.88 -10.89 -0.57
N GLY A 531 -24.30 -11.00 0.69
CA GLY A 531 -25.23 -12.04 1.14
C GLY A 531 -24.63 -13.43 1.30
N GLN A 532 -23.31 -13.60 1.06
CA GLN A 532 -22.62 -14.86 1.35
C GLN A 532 -22.01 -14.85 2.75
N PRO A 533 -21.76 -16.03 3.34
CA PRO A 533 -20.99 -16.15 4.58
C PRO A 533 -19.57 -15.59 4.40
N ILE A 534 -19.01 -14.96 5.45
CA ILE A 534 -17.66 -14.43 5.42
C ILE A 534 -16.63 -15.54 5.19
N ASP A 535 -15.83 -15.41 4.13
CA ASP A 535 -14.64 -16.25 3.97
C ASP A 535 -13.43 -15.67 4.71
N ARG A 536 -13.12 -16.29 5.84
CA ARG A 536 -11.94 -15.95 6.63
C ARG A 536 -10.65 -16.58 6.07
N THR A 537 -10.70 -17.36 4.97
CA THR A 537 -9.51 -17.93 4.31
C THR A 537 -8.96 -17.04 3.19
N GLU A 538 -9.71 -16.03 2.77
CA GLU A 538 -9.35 -15.05 1.73
C GLU A 538 -8.08 -14.27 2.08
N TRP A 539 -7.26 -13.98 1.07
CA TRP A 539 -6.07 -13.16 1.17
C TRP A 539 -6.19 -11.91 0.28
N PHE A 540 -5.69 -10.77 0.75
CA PHE A 540 -5.67 -9.52 -0.03
C PHE A 540 -4.32 -9.25 -0.70
N MET A 541 -3.35 -10.12 -0.52
CA MET A 541 -2.05 -10.05 -1.19
C MET A 541 -1.71 -11.39 -1.83
N LEU A 542 -1.09 -11.33 -3.00
CA LEU A 542 -0.63 -12.50 -3.74
C LEU A 542 0.62 -13.10 -3.08
N PRO A 543 0.88 -14.41 -3.24
CA PRO A 543 2.08 -15.06 -2.71
C PRO A 543 3.39 -14.42 -3.16
N GLN A 544 3.43 -13.84 -4.37
CA GLN A 544 4.58 -13.15 -4.95
C GLN A 544 4.69 -11.67 -4.54
N THR A 545 3.79 -11.14 -3.72
CA THR A 545 3.84 -9.76 -3.22
C THR A 545 4.90 -9.63 -2.11
N VAL A 546 5.80 -8.66 -2.23
CA VAL A 546 6.78 -8.31 -1.21
C VAL A 546 6.18 -7.25 -0.29
N ASN A 547 5.36 -7.68 0.63
CA ASN A 547 4.71 -6.87 1.66
C ASN A 547 4.08 -7.78 2.72
N ALA A 548 3.43 -7.16 3.73
CA ALA A 548 2.60 -7.80 4.74
C ALA A 548 1.40 -6.90 5.05
N TYR A 549 0.41 -7.38 5.81
CA TYR A 549 -0.69 -6.53 6.28
C TYR A 549 -1.38 -7.09 7.52
N TYR A 550 -2.01 -6.19 8.28
CA TYR A 550 -3.02 -6.49 9.29
C TYR A 550 -4.42 -6.12 8.77
N SER A 551 -5.41 -6.98 9.00
CA SER A 551 -6.83 -6.70 8.72
C SER A 551 -7.60 -6.54 10.04
N PRO A 552 -8.10 -5.34 10.37
CA PRO A 552 -8.83 -5.12 11.64
C PRO A 552 -10.18 -5.81 11.69
N ASN A 553 -10.91 -5.95 10.58
CA ASN A 553 -12.23 -6.61 10.54
C ASN A 553 -12.11 -8.14 10.63
N ARG A 554 -10.97 -8.71 10.23
CA ARG A 554 -10.65 -10.14 10.33
C ARG A 554 -9.79 -10.49 11.53
N ASN A 555 -9.17 -9.50 12.17
CA ASN A 555 -8.17 -9.64 13.23
C ASN A 555 -7.07 -10.62 12.81
N GLU A 556 -6.48 -10.41 11.63
CA GLU A 556 -5.48 -11.29 11.02
C GLU A 556 -4.24 -10.53 10.57
N ILE A 557 -3.10 -11.22 10.62
CA ILE A 557 -1.81 -10.77 10.08
C ILE A 557 -1.38 -11.69 8.95
N VAL A 558 -0.90 -11.12 7.85
CA VAL A 558 -0.65 -11.88 6.60
C VAL A 558 0.74 -11.58 6.06
N PHE A 559 1.51 -12.65 5.78
CA PHE A 559 2.87 -12.59 5.27
C PHE A 559 3.01 -13.43 4.01
N PRO A 560 2.93 -12.84 2.81
CA PRO A 560 3.13 -13.52 1.54
C PRO A 560 4.52 -14.18 1.42
N ALA A 561 4.61 -15.25 0.61
CA ALA A 561 5.84 -16.01 0.43
C ALA A 561 7.04 -15.16 -0.04
N ALA A 562 6.78 -14.13 -0.84
CA ALA A 562 7.85 -13.33 -1.45
C ALA A 562 8.64 -12.49 -0.44
N ILE A 563 8.03 -11.99 0.65
CA ILE A 563 8.78 -11.23 1.67
C ILE A 563 9.62 -12.14 2.57
N LEU A 564 9.30 -13.45 2.63
CA LEU A 564 9.94 -14.42 3.52
C LEU A 564 11.26 -14.95 2.94
N GLN A 565 12.16 -14.04 2.55
CA GLN A 565 13.46 -14.28 1.92
C GLN A 565 14.47 -13.20 2.36
N PRO A 566 15.80 -13.42 2.20
CA PRO A 566 16.79 -12.38 2.49
C PRO A 566 16.53 -11.10 1.66
N PRO A 567 16.65 -9.91 2.30
CA PRO A 567 17.22 -9.64 3.63
C PRO A 567 16.24 -9.76 4.81
N PHE A 568 14.96 -10.04 4.60
CA PHE A 568 13.98 -10.06 5.68
C PHE A 568 14.00 -11.36 6.48
N PHE A 569 14.07 -12.49 5.80
CA PHE A 569 14.09 -13.81 6.43
C PHE A 569 15.14 -14.72 5.79
N ASN A 570 15.99 -15.32 6.64
CA ASN A 570 16.95 -16.34 6.24
C ASN A 570 17.00 -17.44 7.30
N ILE A 571 16.47 -18.63 6.97
CA ILE A 571 16.42 -19.76 7.89
C ILE A 571 17.81 -20.22 8.38
N ALA A 572 18.87 -19.89 7.64
CA ALA A 572 20.25 -20.22 7.98
C ALA A 572 20.99 -19.12 8.75
N ALA A 573 20.38 -17.93 8.90
CA ALA A 573 21.01 -16.83 9.61
C ALA A 573 20.86 -16.97 11.13
N ASP A 574 21.74 -16.22 11.86
CA ASP A 574 21.62 -16.05 13.30
C ASP A 574 20.26 -15.46 13.70
N PRO A 575 19.64 -15.91 14.81
CA PRO A 575 18.34 -15.41 15.25
C PRO A 575 18.23 -13.90 15.31
N ALA A 576 19.27 -13.16 15.71
CA ALA A 576 19.29 -11.71 15.79
C ALA A 576 18.86 -11.06 14.45
N ILE A 577 19.29 -11.63 13.32
CA ILE A 577 18.97 -11.13 11.99
C ILE A 577 17.47 -11.31 11.69
N ASN A 578 16.94 -12.51 11.90
CA ASN A 578 15.54 -12.78 11.63
C ASN A 578 14.60 -12.00 12.55
N TYR A 579 14.95 -11.84 13.83
CA TYR A 579 14.16 -11.03 14.76
C TYR A 579 14.27 -9.54 14.44
N GLY A 580 15.46 -9.02 14.10
CA GLY A 580 15.66 -7.59 13.76
C GLY A 580 15.04 -7.19 12.42
N ALA A 581 14.88 -8.13 11.48
CA ALA A 581 14.27 -7.88 10.16
C ALA A 581 12.81 -8.34 10.12
N ILE A 582 12.53 -9.60 9.70
CA ILE A 582 11.14 -10.08 9.56
C ILE A 582 10.39 -10.13 10.89
N GLY A 583 11.10 -10.38 12.02
CA GLY A 583 10.49 -10.37 13.35
C GLY A 583 9.93 -8.99 13.69
N ALA A 584 10.66 -7.92 13.39
CA ALA A 584 10.19 -6.56 13.58
C ALA A 584 9.01 -6.22 12.65
N VAL A 585 8.98 -6.75 11.40
CA VAL A 585 7.82 -6.62 10.50
C VAL A 585 6.60 -7.38 11.05
N ILE A 586 6.79 -8.60 11.59
CA ILE A 586 5.69 -9.34 12.23
C ILE A 586 5.15 -8.56 13.44
N GLY A 587 6.05 -8.03 14.26
CA GLY A 587 5.69 -7.19 15.40
C GLY A 587 4.95 -5.91 14.97
N HIS A 588 5.34 -5.30 13.85
CA HIS A 588 4.67 -4.17 13.23
C HIS A 588 3.22 -4.49 12.86
N GLU A 589 2.98 -5.62 12.17
CA GLU A 589 1.63 -6.06 11.82
C GLU A 589 0.79 -6.42 13.06
N LEU A 590 1.39 -7.03 14.08
CA LEU A 590 0.73 -7.23 15.37
C LEU A 590 0.39 -5.88 16.04
N GLY A 591 1.30 -4.90 15.95
CA GLY A 591 1.14 -3.53 16.45
C GLY A 591 -0.04 -2.81 15.82
N HIS A 592 -0.30 -3.03 14.52
CA HIS A 592 -1.49 -2.48 13.85
C HIS A 592 -2.82 -2.92 14.49
N GLY A 593 -2.84 -4.03 15.20
CA GLY A 593 -4.02 -4.41 15.99
C GLY A 593 -4.30 -3.47 17.16
N PHE A 594 -3.31 -2.69 17.58
CA PHE A 594 -3.36 -1.85 18.77
C PHE A 594 -3.01 -0.38 18.49
N ASP A 595 -2.74 0.01 17.25
CA ASP A 595 -2.46 1.38 16.84
C ASP A 595 -3.69 2.30 16.94
N ASP A 596 -3.58 3.53 16.43
CA ASP A 596 -4.63 4.56 16.47
C ASP A 596 -5.93 4.15 15.76
N GLN A 597 -5.87 3.21 14.81
CA GLN A 597 -7.04 2.71 14.08
C GLN A 597 -7.43 1.27 14.47
N GLY A 598 -6.45 0.37 14.60
CA GLY A 598 -6.72 -1.02 14.98
C GLY A 598 -7.26 -1.15 16.40
N SER A 599 -6.80 -0.29 17.32
CA SER A 599 -7.32 -0.23 18.70
C SER A 599 -8.82 0.07 18.79
N LYS A 600 -9.45 0.53 17.70
CA LYS A 600 -10.90 0.79 17.63
C LYS A 600 -11.72 -0.47 17.36
N SER A 601 -11.09 -1.60 16.96
CA SER A 601 -11.75 -2.90 16.82
C SER A 601 -11.35 -3.84 17.95
N ASP A 602 -12.30 -4.64 18.43
CA ASP A 602 -12.05 -5.68 19.42
C ASP A 602 -11.42 -6.96 18.84
N GLY A 603 -11.32 -8.03 19.63
CA GLY A 603 -10.76 -9.30 19.21
C GLY A 603 -11.56 -10.07 18.16
N ASP A 604 -12.85 -9.76 18.01
CA ASP A 604 -13.73 -10.32 16.98
C ASP A 604 -13.78 -9.45 15.71
N GLY A 605 -12.97 -8.37 15.66
CA GLY A 605 -12.89 -7.43 14.55
C GLY A 605 -13.96 -6.34 14.57
N VAL A 606 -14.86 -6.35 15.56
CA VAL A 606 -15.97 -5.42 15.66
C VAL A 606 -15.49 -4.02 16.03
N LEU A 607 -15.84 -3.03 15.22
CA LEU A 607 -15.56 -1.60 15.48
C LEU A 607 -16.37 -1.10 16.67
N ARG A 608 -15.77 -1.12 17.87
CA ARG A 608 -16.36 -0.65 19.12
C ARG A 608 -15.29 -0.21 20.12
N ASN A 609 -15.65 0.69 21.04
CA ASN A 609 -14.77 1.00 22.15
C ASN A 609 -14.74 -0.17 23.16
N TRP A 610 -13.54 -0.66 23.48
CA TRP A 610 -13.28 -1.71 24.46
C TRP A 610 -12.28 -1.25 25.55
N TRP A 611 -11.88 0.02 25.51
CA TRP A 611 -10.98 0.67 26.45
C TRP A 611 -11.76 1.38 27.56
N SER A 612 -11.14 1.56 28.73
CA SER A 612 -11.60 2.59 29.66
C SER A 612 -11.23 3.98 29.10
N ASP A 613 -11.99 5.02 29.48
CA ASP A 613 -11.69 6.40 29.04
C ASP A 613 -10.30 6.84 29.49
N ALA A 614 -9.87 6.45 30.71
CA ALA A 614 -8.56 6.79 31.24
C ALA A 614 -7.43 6.10 30.47
N ASP A 615 -7.60 4.82 30.08
CA ASP A 615 -6.60 4.10 29.28
C ASP A 615 -6.54 4.65 27.85
N ARG A 616 -7.69 5.04 27.27
CA ARG A 616 -7.74 5.69 25.97
C ARG A 616 -6.97 7.00 25.98
N GLN A 617 -7.18 7.85 26.99
CA GLN A 617 -6.45 9.10 27.12
C GLN A 617 -4.94 8.88 27.29
N ALA A 618 -4.55 7.93 28.16
CA ALA A 618 -3.14 7.60 28.36
C ALA A 618 -2.45 7.07 27.09
N PHE A 619 -3.19 6.35 26.22
CA PHE A 619 -2.72 5.93 24.90
C PHE A 619 -2.57 7.14 23.96
N GLU A 620 -3.56 8.02 23.92
CA GLU A 620 -3.56 9.21 23.08
C GLU A 620 -2.42 10.17 23.46
N ASP A 621 -2.17 10.39 24.76
CA ASP A 621 -1.02 11.18 25.25
C ASP A 621 0.33 10.65 24.71
N LYS A 622 0.50 9.31 24.67
CA LYS A 622 1.72 8.67 24.15
C LYS A 622 1.83 8.76 22.63
N THR A 623 0.73 8.57 21.92
CA THR A 623 0.71 8.67 20.48
C THR A 623 0.88 10.10 20.00
N ASP A 624 0.36 11.10 20.72
CA ASP A 624 0.62 12.50 20.48
C ASP A 624 2.09 12.87 20.65
N ALA A 625 2.75 12.34 21.66
CA ALA A 625 4.19 12.52 21.82
C ALA A 625 4.97 11.92 20.61
N LEU A 626 4.53 10.78 20.07
CA LEU A 626 5.14 10.18 18.87
C LEU A 626 4.90 11.06 17.64
N VAL A 627 3.69 11.60 17.46
CA VAL A 627 3.39 12.56 16.39
C VAL A 627 4.37 13.75 16.44
N TRP A 628 4.59 14.33 17.61
CA TRP A 628 5.52 15.45 17.79
C TRP A 628 6.95 15.10 17.43
N GLN A 629 7.43 13.89 17.76
CA GLN A 629 8.77 13.46 17.35
C GLN A 629 8.91 13.39 15.83
N TYR A 630 7.87 12.94 15.11
CA TYR A 630 7.92 12.80 13.66
C TYR A 630 7.65 14.11 12.92
N ASP A 631 6.79 15.00 13.44
CA ASP A 631 6.56 16.34 12.88
C ASP A 631 7.85 17.20 12.88
N ALA A 632 8.80 16.90 13.77
CA ALA A 632 10.10 17.56 13.83
C ALA A 632 11.08 17.13 12.73
N PHE A 633 10.77 16.11 11.95
CA PHE A 633 11.61 15.64 10.85
C PHE A 633 11.20 16.31 9.53
N CYS A 634 12.05 17.19 9.00
CA CYS A 634 11.77 18.01 7.82
C CYS A 634 12.84 17.77 6.73
N PRO A 635 12.70 16.72 5.90
CA PRO A 635 13.74 16.29 4.97
C PRO A 635 13.91 17.15 3.72
N LEU A 636 12.97 18.04 3.39
CA LEU A 636 13.00 18.77 2.12
C LEU A 636 12.95 20.30 2.32
N ASP A 637 13.25 21.03 1.25
CA ASP A 637 13.14 22.49 1.14
C ASP A 637 13.92 23.26 2.23
N GLY A 638 15.07 22.71 2.62
CA GLY A 638 15.89 23.35 3.66
C GLY A 638 15.28 23.27 5.08
N GLY A 639 14.31 22.39 5.28
CA GLY A 639 13.61 22.22 6.56
C GLY A 639 12.17 22.75 6.56
N ASP A 640 11.66 23.19 5.41
CA ASP A 640 10.29 23.75 5.32
C ASP A 640 9.23 22.67 5.03
N THR A 641 9.63 21.51 4.48
CA THR A 641 8.70 20.39 4.21
C THR A 641 8.97 19.22 5.16
N CYS A 642 8.03 18.99 6.06
CA CYS A 642 8.14 18.03 7.16
C CYS A 642 7.27 16.78 6.95
N ILE A 643 7.54 15.75 7.75
CA ILE A 643 6.67 14.58 7.87
C ILE A 643 5.38 15.00 8.57
N ASN A 644 4.24 14.48 8.11
CA ASN A 644 2.98 14.58 8.83
C ASN A 644 2.88 13.40 9.81
N GLY A 645 3.28 13.62 11.06
CA GLY A 645 3.31 12.58 12.09
C GLY A 645 1.90 12.03 12.39
N ARG A 646 0.85 12.84 12.24
CA ARG A 646 -0.54 12.39 12.44
C ARG A 646 -0.99 11.44 11.31
N LEU A 647 -0.65 11.73 10.07
CA LEU A 647 -0.92 10.83 8.93
C LEU A 647 -0.15 9.51 9.08
N GLY A 648 1.11 9.58 9.57
CA GLY A 648 1.99 8.42 9.75
C GLY A 648 1.84 7.69 11.09
N LEU A 649 0.93 8.10 11.98
CA LEU A 649 0.89 7.63 13.38
C LEU A 649 0.78 6.10 13.51
N GLY A 650 -0.11 5.46 12.76
CA GLY A 650 -0.28 4.01 12.81
C GLY A 650 1.01 3.27 12.45
N GLU A 651 1.66 3.70 11.35
CA GLU A 651 2.91 3.13 10.85
C GLU A 651 4.08 3.33 11.83
N ASN A 652 4.20 4.55 12.37
CA ASN A 652 5.26 4.88 13.32
C ASN A 652 5.07 4.13 14.66
N SER A 653 3.81 3.95 15.09
CA SER A 653 3.46 3.14 16.26
C SER A 653 3.72 1.65 16.02
N GLY A 654 3.41 1.15 14.82
CA GLY A 654 3.70 -0.20 14.38
C GLY A 654 5.21 -0.51 14.40
N ASP A 655 6.02 0.41 13.88
CA ASP A 655 7.49 0.27 13.89
C ASP A 655 8.06 0.25 15.30
N LEU A 656 7.67 1.21 16.12
CA LEU A 656 8.16 1.32 17.49
C LEU A 656 7.77 0.10 18.34
N GLY A 657 6.49 -0.28 18.31
CA GLY A 657 5.98 -1.44 19.02
C GLY A 657 6.51 -2.75 18.45
N GLY A 658 6.62 -2.83 17.11
CA GLY A 658 7.10 -4.00 16.40
C GLY A 658 8.55 -4.34 16.74
N LEU A 659 9.43 -3.34 16.73
CA LEU A 659 10.83 -3.52 17.11
C LEU A 659 10.97 -3.88 18.59
N SER A 660 10.14 -3.29 19.49
CA SER A 660 10.08 -3.63 20.92
C SER A 660 9.71 -5.11 21.14
N MET A 661 8.62 -5.56 20.50
CA MET A 661 8.20 -6.97 20.56
C MET A 661 9.27 -7.91 20.01
N ALA A 662 9.89 -7.55 18.89
CA ALA A 662 10.92 -8.37 18.26
C ALA A 662 12.18 -8.49 19.12
N LEU A 663 12.60 -7.41 19.79
CA LEU A 663 13.76 -7.43 20.70
C LEU A 663 13.48 -8.32 21.92
N LYS A 664 12.28 -8.20 22.51
CA LYS A 664 11.88 -9.07 23.63
C LYS A 664 11.81 -10.53 23.20
N ALA A 665 11.18 -10.82 22.06
CA ALA A 665 11.12 -12.17 21.50
C ALA A 665 12.51 -12.74 21.17
N TYR A 666 13.42 -11.91 20.68
CA TYR A 666 14.82 -12.29 20.47
C TYR A 666 15.48 -12.68 21.78
N LYS A 667 15.38 -11.83 22.82
CA LYS A 667 15.91 -12.14 24.16
C LYS A 667 15.29 -13.42 24.72
N MET A 668 13.99 -13.62 24.60
CA MET A 668 13.33 -14.89 24.99
C MET A 668 13.85 -16.11 24.23
N SER A 669 14.24 -15.96 22.97
CA SER A 669 14.79 -17.05 22.17
C SER A 669 16.21 -17.47 22.59
N LEU A 670 16.91 -16.63 23.31
CA LEU A 670 18.23 -16.92 23.88
C LEU A 670 18.13 -17.59 25.26
N ASP A 671 17.08 -17.31 26.03
CA ASP A 671 16.80 -17.90 27.33
C ASP A 671 16.42 -19.39 27.20
N GLY A 672 17.41 -20.24 27.12
CA GLY A 672 17.25 -21.68 26.89
C GLY A 672 16.69 -22.45 28.09
N ASN A 673 16.81 -21.88 29.29
CA ASN A 673 16.35 -22.50 30.54
C ASN A 673 14.99 -21.95 31.04
N GLY A 674 14.52 -20.83 30.43
CA GLY A 674 13.22 -20.21 30.72
C GLY A 674 13.16 -19.49 32.08
N ASP A 675 14.29 -19.02 32.60
CA ASP A 675 14.33 -18.33 33.93
C ASP A 675 14.16 -16.81 33.80
N GLY A 676 13.97 -16.28 32.59
CA GLY A 676 13.81 -14.87 32.28
C GLY A 676 15.12 -14.08 32.29
N ARG A 677 16.28 -14.74 32.29
CA ARG A 677 17.60 -14.13 32.30
C ARG A 677 18.48 -14.76 31.23
N ILE A 678 19.26 -13.94 30.54
CA ILE A 678 20.27 -14.43 29.60
C ILE A 678 21.59 -14.60 30.35
N SER A 679 21.94 -15.84 30.68
CA SER A 679 23.22 -16.18 31.29
C SER A 679 24.37 -16.03 30.29
N ALA A 680 25.63 -16.07 30.76
CA ALA A 680 26.79 -15.96 29.89
C ALA A 680 26.85 -17.08 28.81
N ASP A 681 26.29 -18.24 29.12
CA ASP A 681 26.26 -19.41 28.22
C ASP A 681 25.14 -19.29 27.15
N GLU A 682 24.18 -18.40 27.37
CA GLU A 682 23.01 -18.15 26.51
C GLU A 682 23.19 -16.90 25.64
N GLN A 683 24.25 -16.15 25.84
CA GLN A 683 24.53 -15.00 24.99
C GLN A 683 24.80 -15.40 23.55
N ALA A 684 24.24 -14.62 22.63
CA ALA A 684 24.53 -14.80 21.21
C ALA A 684 26.01 -14.59 20.91
N PRO A 685 26.60 -15.38 20.01
CA PRO A 685 28.03 -15.22 19.62
C PRO A 685 28.26 -13.86 18.96
N VAL A 686 29.47 -13.32 19.14
CA VAL A 686 29.96 -12.19 18.36
C VAL A 686 30.27 -12.67 16.93
N ILE A 687 29.60 -12.10 15.93
CA ILE A 687 29.79 -12.45 14.50
C ILE A 687 30.09 -11.17 13.72
N GLY A 688 31.13 -11.19 12.90
CA GLY A 688 31.54 -10.01 12.12
C GLY A 688 32.03 -8.83 13.01
N GLY A 689 32.35 -9.10 14.27
CA GLY A 689 32.76 -8.07 15.25
C GLY A 689 31.59 -7.40 16.00
N TYR A 690 30.34 -7.88 15.80
CA TYR A 690 29.13 -7.32 16.43
C TYR A 690 28.45 -8.32 17.36
N THR A 691 27.94 -7.82 18.49
CA THR A 691 27.11 -8.60 19.43
C THR A 691 25.77 -8.96 18.78
N GLY A 692 25.00 -9.84 19.43
CA GLY A 692 23.67 -10.20 18.95
C GLY A 692 22.72 -9.02 18.90
N GLU A 693 22.73 -8.16 19.91
CA GLU A 693 21.87 -6.95 19.97
C GLU A 693 22.28 -5.92 18.91
N GLN A 694 23.59 -5.72 18.71
CA GLN A 694 24.05 -4.84 17.61
C GLN A 694 23.56 -5.37 16.25
N ARG A 695 23.71 -6.67 15.98
CA ARG A 695 23.22 -7.27 14.75
C ARG A 695 21.70 -7.18 14.59
N PHE A 696 20.94 -7.26 15.69
CA PHE A 696 19.49 -7.07 15.69
C PHE A 696 19.11 -5.68 15.18
N PHE A 697 19.65 -4.61 15.74
CA PHE A 697 19.37 -3.24 15.30
C PHE A 697 19.92 -2.96 13.88
N MET A 698 21.06 -3.52 13.54
CA MET A 698 21.62 -3.39 12.19
C MET A 698 20.74 -4.10 11.14
N ALA A 699 20.15 -5.26 11.48
CA ALA A 699 19.21 -5.96 10.60
C ALA A 699 17.94 -5.12 10.35
N TRP A 700 17.41 -4.45 11.38
CA TRP A 700 16.33 -3.46 11.23
C TRP A 700 16.71 -2.35 10.24
N ALA A 701 17.87 -1.74 10.44
CA ALA A 701 18.32 -0.65 9.57
C ALA A 701 18.54 -1.11 8.11
N GLN A 702 19.02 -2.35 7.88
CA GLN A 702 19.17 -2.90 6.54
C GLN A 702 17.85 -3.35 5.91
N ALA A 703 16.87 -3.80 6.69
CA ALA A 703 15.52 -4.08 6.19
C ALA A 703 14.87 -2.82 5.62
N TRP A 704 15.10 -1.67 6.26
CA TRP A 704 14.60 -0.36 5.80
C TRP A 704 15.56 0.39 4.88
N ARG A 705 16.67 -0.18 4.47
CA ARG A 705 17.59 0.44 3.50
C ARG A 705 16.83 0.86 2.24
N SER A 706 16.88 2.17 1.91
CA SER A 706 16.20 2.71 0.74
C SER A 706 16.78 4.07 0.33
N LYS A 707 16.72 4.36 -0.97
CA LYS A 707 17.07 5.63 -1.60
C LYS A 707 15.90 6.08 -2.46
N TYR A 708 15.57 7.37 -2.44
CA TYR A 708 14.45 7.96 -3.17
C TYR A 708 14.96 9.00 -4.17
N ARG A 709 14.24 9.19 -5.29
CA ARG A 709 14.27 10.45 -6.02
C ARG A 709 13.46 11.48 -5.25
N GLU A 710 13.87 12.74 -5.30
CA GLU A 710 13.22 13.83 -4.54
C GLU A 710 11.70 13.86 -4.77
N GLN A 711 11.28 13.79 -6.03
CA GLN A 711 9.87 13.80 -6.40
C GLN A 711 9.07 12.69 -5.73
N ALA A 712 9.62 11.50 -5.68
CA ALA A 712 8.97 10.36 -5.02
C ALA A 712 8.92 10.55 -3.49
N LEU A 713 9.97 11.14 -2.91
CA LEU A 713 9.99 11.46 -1.48
C LEU A 713 8.93 12.51 -1.12
N ARG A 714 8.80 13.59 -1.92
CA ARG A 714 7.74 14.59 -1.71
C ARG A 714 6.36 13.97 -1.67
N GLN A 715 6.10 13.04 -2.60
CA GLN A 715 4.80 12.40 -2.60
C GLN A 715 4.62 11.43 -1.45
N GLN A 716 5.67 10.82 -0.99
CA GLN A 716 5.63 10.04 0.25
C GLN A 716 5.20 10.93 1.43
N LEU A 717 5.73 12.16 1.53
CA LEU A 717 5.39 13.09 2.61
C LEU A 717 3.94 13.59 2.54
N ILE A 718 3.43 13.86 1.33
CA ILE A 718 2.07 14.39 1.14
C ILE A 718 0.99 13.33 1.38
N ARG A 719 1.23 12.08 0.99
CA ARG A 719 0.19 11.05 0.84
C ARG A 719 0.45 9.75 1.58
N GLY A 720 1.73 9.44 1.80
CA GLY A 720 2.11 8.16 2.38
C GLY A 720 1.83 8.13 3.87
N PRO A 721 1.11 7.11 4.38
CA PRO A 721 1.01 6.90 5.82
C PRO A 721 2.34 6.46 6.43
N HIS A 722 3.28 5.99 5.62
CA HIS A 722 4.60 5.55 6.06
C HIS A 722 5.59 6.71 6.04
N SER A 723 6.29 6.92 7.14
CA SER A 723 7.46 7.81 7.17
C SER A 723 8.55 7.32 6.22
N PRO A 724 9.39 8.21 5.64
CA PRO A 724 10.50 7.78 4.82
C PRO A 724 11.43 6.82 5.59
N PRO A 725 12.00 5.77 4.94
CA PRO A 725 12.78 4.73 5.60
C PRO A 725 13.93 5.20 6.48
N TYR A 726 14.59 6.31 6.12
CA TYR A 726 15.60 6.95 6.96
C TYR A 726 15.06 7.26 8.36
N TYR A 727 13.85 7.79 8.45
CA TYR A 727 13.19 8.14 9.73
C TYR A 727 12.53 6.94 10.39
N ARG A 728 12.17 5.89 9.65
CA ARG A 728 11.76 4.59 10.23
C ARG A 728 12.92 3.90 10.95
N VAL A 729 14.17 4.20 10.59
CA VAL A 729 15.36 3.73 11.32
C VAL A 729 15.69 4.68 12.46
N ASN A 730 16.10 5.90 12.19
CA ASN A 730 16.64 6.85 13.16
C ASN A 730 15.57 7.30 14.19
N GLY A 731 14.33 7.52 13.75
CA GLY A 731 13.22 7.92 14.62
C GLY A 731 12.78 6.82 15.57
N VAL A 732 12.95 5.54 15.19
CA VAL A 732 12.59 4.40 16.04
C VAL A 732 13.69 4.07 17.03
N VAL A 733 14.94 3.84 16.60
CA VAL A 733 16.01 3.35 17.47
C VAL A 733 16.33 4.29 18.64
N ARG A 734 16.19 5.61 18.44
CA ARG A 734 16.41 6.62 19.49
C ARG A 734 15.46 6.52 20.68
N ASN A 735 14.44 5.67 20.62
CA ASN A 735 13.52 5.39 21.73
C ASN A 735 13.89 4.13 22.54
N PHE A 736 14.97 3.41 22.20
CA PHE A 736 15.36 2.13 22.82
C PHE A 736 16.59 2.25 23.70
N ASP A 737 16.46 2.06 25.02
CA ASP A 737 17.57 2.06 25.96
C ASP A 737 18.64 1.04 25.55
N GLU A 738 18.23 -0.14 25.05
CA GLU A 738 19.11 -1.20 24.60
C GLU A 738 19.96 -0.80 23.39
N TRP A 739 19.46 0.10 22.51
CA TRP A 739 20.25 0.63 21.41
C TRP A 739 21.34 1.59 21.91
N TYR A 740 21.02 2.43 22.91
CA TYR A 740 22.01 3.28 23.56
C TYR A 740 23.13 2.44 24.20
N GLU A 741 22.78 1.36 24.89
CA GLU A 741 23.73 0.44 25.50
C GLU A 741 24.57 -0.32 24.46
N ALA A 742 23.94 -0.80 23.39
CA ALA A 742 24.61 -1.59 22.35
C ALA A 742 25.63 -0.80 21.53
N PHE A 743 25.42 0.51 21.36
CA PHE A 743 26.25 1.36 20.49
C PHE A 743 26.98 2.48 21.27
N ASP A 744 27.00 2.43 22.60
CA ASP A 744 27.64 3.41 23.48
C ASP A 744 27.20 4.86 23.18
N VAL A 745 25.89 5.06 22.89
CA VAL A 745 25.31 6.37 22.53
C VAL A 745 25.13 7.23 23.79
N ASP A 746 25.71 8.41 23.78
CA ASP A 746 25.69 9.35 24.90
C ASP A 746 24.91 10.65 24.61
N ALA A 747 24.88 11.55 25.56
CA ALA A 747 24.11 12.80 25.48
C ALA A 747 24.68 13.83 24.47
N GLU A 748 25.88 13.60 23.91
CA GLU A 748 26.49 14.45 22.91
C GLU A 748 26.10 14.03 21.49
N SER A 749 25.53 12.81 21.34
CA SER A 749 25.11 12.23 20.07
C SER A 749 23.85 12.90 19.51
N ALA A 750 23.77 13.09 18.19
CA ALA A 750 22.69 13.83 17.53
C ALA A 750 21.29 13.16 17.63
N LEU A 751 21.26 11.83 17.71
CA LEU A 751 20.01 11.07 17.91
C LEU A 751 19.60 10.92 19.37
N TYR A 752 20.39 11.46 20.32
CA TYR A 752 20.12 11.30 21.73
C TYR A 752 18.75 11.90 22.15
N LEU A 753 17.99 11.13 22.90
CA LEU A 753 16.82 11.58 23.64
C LEU A 753 17.04 11.31 25.15
N PRO A 754 16.75 12.28 26.01
CA PRO A 754 16.69 12.01 27.44
C PRO A 754 15.72 10.83 27.74
N PRO A 755 15.98 9.98 28.73
CA PRO A 755 15.08 8.85 29.02
C PRO A 755 13.61 9.22 29.23
N SER A 756 13.34 10.45 29.69
CA SER A 756 11.96 10.96 29.87
C SER A 756 11.25 11.31 28.56
N GLU A 757 11.96 11.43 27.45
CA GLU A 757 11.42 11.76 26.13
C GLU A 757 11.37 10.53 25.22
N ARG A 758 11.92 9.39 25.64
CA ARG A 758 11.83 8.12 24.93
C ARG A 758 10.43 7.56 25.04
N ILE A 759 9.81 7.28 23.93
CA ILE A 759 8.42 6.84 23.86
C ILE A 759 8.36 5.32 23.91
N ARG A 760 7.55 4.80 24.82
CA ARG A 760 7.18 3.38 24.89
C ARG A 760 5.65 3.29 24.91
N ILE A 761 5.09 2.67 23.88
CA ILE A 761 3.64 2.45 23.78
C ILE A 761 3.33 1.03 24.25
N TRP A 762 4.00 0.04 23.67
CA TRP A 762 3.82 -1.40 23.94
C TRP A 762 5.06 -2.06 24.52
#